data_22a7d6815a3de3ec452b5efeaeb70415
#
_entry.id   22a7d6815a3de3ec452b5efeaeb70415
#
_cell.length_a   1.000
_cell.length_b   1.000
_cell.length_c   1.000
_cell.angle_alpha   90.00
_cell.angle_beta   90.00
_cell.angle_gamma   90.00
#
_symmetry.space_group_name_H-M   'P 1'
#
loop_
_entity.id
_entity.type
_entity.pdbx_description
1 polymer ?
#
loop_
_entity_poly.entity_id
_entity_poly.type
_entity_poly.pdbx_seq_one_letter_code
_entity_poly.pdbx_strand_id
1 'polypeptide(L)'
;MKGFKLGLLSAALVMAGGSANLSAAMIKTPLYMNYADSGVNVEQRLKFAGKSKYKITVPLEKGTYKVQISDEGLQCGLRFGPAEESKLRFSKPHDLSNCAEERYYELKILFAGNYELILDNSDADKPTLQVSRKAQASTFKRKPPAVDCIAWDGQPVTVDVSSTFKNGQTVKDFYSGQTQKVANGKVTMQPDPASGGILLLEAADAKASEFSWDNASVYFIMTDRFNNGDTSNDYPLNRKADGKQEIGTFQGGDFSGITAKLDYIKDLGMNAIWVTPIVEQIHGFVGGGDKGSFPFYGYHGYWALDFTKIDPNLGSEEDFGRFVDEAHKRGIRVLVDVVVNHVGYPTMDDMQTFGINAMAPGAPVPEKWTDWQPDFDKGHNWHRYNNFIRWSSSEWVDNWWGPDWVRSGMAGYTAPGGDDITMNLAGLPDLLTESTKHVGLPPILKNKKDTKAVEREGYTVLDYLVEWHTNWVRDYGIDGFRADTVKHVEPEVWAKLKDAATDALAEWKSKNPEKAIDDKPFWMVGEVWHHGAYRDFYFDNGMDSLINFEYAGDSAALKGSQCLAQNEKMYASYAKDINSDPTFNLLTYISSHDTKLFYSNYEDLPLQAGAGTALLMMPGGVQLYYGDESGRPRGPQSDAFDSPTRSFMNWEQIAKEADRQALVKHWQTVGQFRDRHVAIGAGEHNKISDQPYAFSRTKGDDKVVVVFAGIKQ
;
A
#
# COMPACT_ATOMS: atom_id res chain seq x y z
N MET A 1 -28.65 77.98 -3.63
CA MET A 1 -28.21 79.27 -3.09
C MET A 1 -27.07 79.02 -2.13
N LYS A 2 -25.95 79.72 -2.37
CA LYS A 2 -24.88 80.14 -1.46
C LYS A 2 -24.26 79.11 -0.55
N GLY A 3 -22.99 78.80 -0.46
CA GLY A 3 -21.81 79.57 -0.93
C GLY A 3 -20.75 79.54 0.18
N PHE A 4 -19.52 79.09 -0.17
CA PHE A 4 -18.23 79.55 0.43
C PHE A 4 -18.00 79.42 1.96
N LYS A 5 -16.90 78.85 2.47
CA LYS A 5 -15.51 79.26 2.36
C LYS A 5 -14.51 78.31 3.03
N LEU A 6 -13.32 78.33 2.44
CA LEU A 6 -12.03 77.84 2.91
C LEU A 6 -11.67 78.21 4.34
N GLY A 7 -10.97 77.37 5.05
CA GLY A 7 -10.19 77.69 6.25
C GLY A 7 -9.07 76.63 6.43
N LEU A 8 -7.86 77.00 6.02
CA LEU A 8 -6.60 76.39 6.44
C LEU A 8 -6.38 76.60 7.93
N LEU A 9 -6.04 75.55 8.67
CA LEU A 9 -5.15 75.69 9.83
C LEU A 9 -4.28 74.44 9.95
N SER A 10 -2.98 74.64 9.89
CA SER A 10 -1.90 73.74 10.19
C SER A 10 -1.86 73.42 11.69
N ALA A 11 -1.66 72.14 12.06
CA ALA A 11 -1.01 71.79 13.32
C ALA A 11 -0.45 70.38 13.29
N ALA A 12 0.85 70.34 13.36
CA ALA A 12 1.74 69.43 14.09
C ALA A 12 1.60 67.95 14.00
N LEU A 13 2.64 67.38 13.41
CA LEU A 13 3.14 66.02 13.45
C LEU A 13 3.23 65.46 14.88
N VAL A 14 2.66 64.32 15.13
CA VAL A 14 3.20 63.34 16.08
C VAL A 14 3.46 62.04 15.32
N MET A 15 4.73 61.74 15.16
CA MET A 15 5.23 60.49 14.62
C MET A 15 4.95 59.39 15.64
N ALA A 16 4.04 58.47 15.33
CA ALA A 16 4.00 57.15 15.94
C ALA A 16 4.41 56.15 14.85
N GLY A 17 5.62 55.63 14.97
CA GLY A 17 6.16 54.61 14.08
C GLY A 17 5.36 53.30 14.22
N GLY A 18 4.54 53.04 13.24
CA GLY A 18 4.00 51.74 12.96
C GLY A 18 4.58 51.27 11.63
N SER A 19 5.46 50.28 11.64
CA SER A 19 5.94 49.61 10.45
C SER A 19 4.77 48.90 9.77
N ALA A 20 4.13 49.59 8.82
CA ALA A 20 3.23 48.95 7.89
C ALA A 20 4.09 48.08 6.97
N ASN A 21 4.04 46.80 7.11
CA ASN A 21 4.51 45.85 6.09
C ASN A 21 3.74 46.14 4.80
N LEU A 22 4.35 46.89 3.90
CA LEU A 22 3.90 47.06 2.53
C LEU A 22 4.10 45.70 1.85
N SER A 23 3.05 44.88 1.74
CA SER A 23 3.09 43.70 0.89
C SER A 23 3.47 44.14 -0.53
N ALA A 24 4.51 43.56 -1.09
CA ALA A 24 4.99 43.91 -2.42
C ALA A 24 3.86 43.75 -3.47
N ALA A 25 3.73 44.76 -4.33
CA ALA A 25 2.73 44.75 -5.38
C ALA A 25 3.02 43.58 -6.37
N MET A 26 1.97 42.94 -6.84
CA MET A 26 2.09 41.87 -7.87
C MET A 26 2.76 42.44 -9.12
N ILE A 27 3.83 41.80 -9.58
CA ILE A 27 4.50 42.14 -10.85
C ILE A 27 3.53 41.76 -11.98
N LYS A 28 3.07 42.75 -12.75
CA LYS A 28 2.14 42.54 -13.89
C LYS A 28 2.88 42.17 -15.17
N THR A 29 4.12 42.54 -15.31
CA THR A 29 4.97 42.23 -16.47
C THR A 29 5.35 40.75 -16.46
N PRO A 30 5.27 40.02 -17.59
CA PRO A 30 5.73 38.64 -17.67
C PRO A 30 7.21 38.51 -17.34
N LEU A 31 7.56 37.50 -16.55
CA LEU A 31 8.93 37.14 -16.18
C LEU A 31 9.31 35.82 -16.82
N TYR A 32 10.57 35.69 -17.24
CA TYR A 32 11.11 34.59 -17.99
C TYR A 32 12.46 34.13 -17.42
N MET A 33 12.84 32.90 -17.74
CA MET A 33 14.24 32.48 -17.56
C MET A 33 15.13 33.22 -18.56
N ASN A 34 16.24 33.75 -18.07
CA ASN A 34 17.24 34.41 -18.88
C ASN A 34 18.60 33.73 -18.67
N TYR A 35 19.21 33.27 -19.75
CA TYR A 35 20.48 32.55 -19.76
C TYR A 35 21.59 33.44 -20.29
N ALA A 36 22.80 33.35 -19.72
CA ALA A 36 23.92 34.20 -20.10
C ALA A 36 24.41 33.95 -21.54
N ASP A 37 24.22 32.70 -22.03
CA ASP A 37 24.68 32.26 -23.35
C ASP A 37 23.61 32.36 -24.45
N SER A 38 22.33 32.35 -24.11
CA SER A 38 21.20 32.32 -25.07
C SER A 38 20.13 33.40 -24.84
N GLY A 39 20.28 34.21 -23.79
CA GLY A 39 19.36 35.32 -23.48
C GLY A 39 18.03 34.88 -22.87
N VAL A 40 17.01 35.74 -23.03
CA VAL A 40 15.66 35.52 -22.47
C VAL A 40 14.93 34.43 -23.25
N ASN A 41 14.50 33.39 -22.56
CA ASN A 41 13.71 32.32 -23.17
C ASN A 41 12.21 32.57 -22.92
N VAL A 42 11.53 33.14 -23.92
CA VAL A 42 10.10 33.52 -23.82
C VAL A 42 9.14 32.34 -23.69
N GLU A 43 9.57 31.12 -24.01
CA GLU A 43 8.80 29.89 -23.76
C GLU A 43 8.85 29.48 -22.29
N GLN A 44 9.89 29.92 -21.57
CA GLN A 44 10.11 29.61 -20.16
C GLN A 44 9.58 30.74 -19.25
N ARG A 45 8.28 30.98 -19.32
CA ARG A 45 7.60 32.00 -18.53
C ARG A 45 7.27 31.53 -17.13
N LEU A 46 7.60 32.37 -16.12
CA LEU A 46 7.18 32.13 -14.73
C LEU A 46 5.68 32.39 -14.56
N LYS A 47 5.00 31.50 -13.85
CA LYS A 47 3.58 31.61 -13.52
C LYS A 47 3.41 32.14 -12.10
N PHE A 48 2.44 33.02 -11.89
CA PHE A 48 2.09 33.51 -10.56
C PHE A 48 1.56 32.36 -9.69
N ALA A 49 2.10 32.24 -8.48
CA ALA A 49 1.79 31.16 -7.54
C ALA A 49 1.12 31.65 -6.23
N GLY A 50 0.65 32.89 -6.22
CA GLY A 50 0.06 33.53 -5.03
C GLY A 50 1.11 34.20 -4.13
N LYS A 51 0.68 35.13 -3.25
CA LYS A 51 1.54 35.82 -2.26
C LYS A 51 2.82 36.42 -2.86
N SER A 52 2.72 37.06 -4.03
CA SER A 52 3.87 37.65 -4.76
C SER A 52 4.97 36.64 -5.15
N LYS A 53 4.66 35.35 -5.22
CA LYS A 53 5.59 34.30 -5.71
C LYS A 53 5.31 33.96 -7.16
N TYR A 54 6.39 33.68 -7.89
CA TYR A 54 6.36 33.28 -9.30
C TYR A 54 7.17 32.02 -9.47
N LYS A 55 6.67 31.06 -10.22
CA LYS A 55 7.33 29.76 -10.39
C LYS A 55 7.37 29.28 -11.83
N ILE A 56 8.39 28.52 -12.14
CA ILE A 56 8.52 27.75 -13.36
C ILE A 56 9.13 26.41 -13.07
N THR A 57 8.74 25.40 -13.87
CA THR A 57 9.44 24.12 -13.91
C THR A 57 10.09 23.97 -15.27
N VAL A 58 11.40 23.76 -15.31
CA VAL A 58 12.20 23.61 -16.53
C VAL A 58 12.92 22.27 -16.56
N PRO A 59 12.92 21.55 -17.69
CA PRO A 59 13.80 20.41 -17.89
C PRO A 59 15.23 20.89 -18.10
N LEU A 60 16.15 20.38 -17.29
CA LEU A 60 17.59 20.71 -17.42
C LEU A 60 18.40 19.41 -17.52
N GLU A 61 19.32 19.38 -18.46
CA GLU A 61 20.29 18.30 -18.62
C GLU A 61 21.46 18.46 -17.63
N LYS A 62 22.28 17.41 -17.49
CA LYS A 62 23.51 17.49 -16.71
C LYS A 62 24.43 18.57 -17.29
N GLY A 63 24.78 19.57 -16.50
CA GLY A 63 25.61 20.70 -16.97
C GLY A 63 25.67 21.82 -15.94
N THR A 64 26.29 22.91 -16.34
CA THR A 64 26.34 24.16 -15.56
C THR A 64 25.69 25.26 -16.37
N TYR A 65 24.67 25.86 -15.79
CA TYR A 65 23.87 26.93 -16.40
C TYR A 65 24.13 28.24 -15.67
N LYS A 66 24.22 29.34 -16.44
CA LYS A 66 24.24 30.69 -15.88
C LYS A 66 22.87 31.31 -16.11
N VAL A 67 22.10 31.50 -15.02
CA VAL A 67 20.68 31.89 -15.09
C VAL A 67 20.37 33.12 -14.25
N GLN A 68 19.42 33.91 -14.72
CA GLN A 68 18.70 34.93 -13.96
C GLN A 68 17.23 34.92 -14.37
N ILE A 69 16.37 35.68 -13.68
CA ILE A 69 14.98 35.89 -14.08
C ILE A 69 14.81 37.34 -14.52
N SER A 70 14.18 37.56 -15.68
CA SER A 70 13.95 38.92 -16.18
C SER A 70 12.65 39.02 -16.97
N ASP A 71 12.20 40.25 -17.23
CA ASP A 71 11.28 40.53 -18.30
C ASP A 71 11.98 40.44 -19.67
N GLU A 72 11.22 40.45 -20.76
CA GLU A 72 11.75 40.38 -22.12
C GLU A 72 12.63 41.61 -22.46
N GLY A 73 12.29 42.78 -21.92
CA GLY A 73 12.99 44.03 -22.16
C GLY A 73 14.23 44.25 -21.26
N LEU A 74 14.56 43.32 -20.39
CA LEU A 74 15.68 43.40 -19.44
C LEU A 74 15.66 44.71 -18.58
N GLN A 75 14.46 45.13 -18.18
CA GLN A 75 14.29 46.38 -17.43
C GLN A 75 14.91 46.27 -16.04
N CYS A 76 15.66 47.32 -15.65
CA CYS A 76 16.10 47.48 -14.26
C CYS A 76 14.86 47.49 -13.32
N GLY A 77 14.92 46.70 -12.24
CA GLY A 77 13.77 46.46 -11.35
C GLY A 77 13.01 45.16 -11.68
N LEU A 78 13.14 44.62 -12.87
CA LEU A 78 12.56 43.31 -13.28
C LEU A 78 13.63 42.31 -13.73
N ARG A 79 14.90 42.59 -13.43
CA ARG A 79 16.06 41.75 -13.77
C ARG A 79 16.70 41.17 -12.51
N PHE A 80 16.24 40.01 -12.10
CA PHE A 80 16.56 39.35 -10.84
C PHE A 80 17.77 38.42 -11.00
N GLY A 81 18.89 38.79 -10.41
CA GLY A 81 20.10 37.99 -10.37
C GLY A 81 20.77 38.04 -8.99
N PRO A 82 21.96 37.44 -8.81
CA PRO A 82 22.59 37.35 -7.50
C PRO A 82 22.87 38.71 -6.88
N ALA A 83 22.52 38.84 -5.59
CA ALA A 83 22.90 40.02 -4.77
C ALA A 83 24.41 39.97 -4.42
N GLU A 84 24.88 38.84 -3.89
CA GLU A 84 26.26 38.61 -3.48
C GLU A 84 26.79 37.23 -3.96
N GLU A 85 26.20 36.11 -3.53
CA GLU A 85 26.64 34.75 -3.87
C GLU A 85 26.12 34.35 -5.24
N SER A 86 27.03 33.99 -6.16
CA SER A 86 26.66 33.61 -7.54
C SER A 86 26.32 32.13 -7.74
N LYS A 87 26.43 31.27 -6.72
CA LYS A 87 26.13 29.83 -6.82
C LYS A 87 24.79 29.50 -6.17
N LEU A 88 23.86 28.90 -6.95
CA LEU A 88 22.60 28.40 -6.43
C LEU A 88 22.81 27.05 -5.74
N ARG A 89 22.40 26.97 -4.48
CA ARG A 89 22.31 25.73 -3.71
C ARG A 89 20.85 25.24 -3.70
N PHE A 90 20.67 23.96 -3.95
CA PHE A 90 19.31 23.38 -3.98
C PHE A 90 18.59 23.53 -2.64
N SER A 91 17.28 23.77 -2.73
CA SER A 91 16.35 23.85 -1.61
C SER A 91 16.65 24.96 -0.57
N LYS A 92 17.51 25.91 -0.91
CA LYS A 92 17.76 27.11 -0.10
C LYS A 92 17.34 28.36 -0.87
N PRO A 93 16.70 29.35 -0.22
CA PRO A 93 16.48 30.66 -0.82
C PRO A 93 17.82 31.41 -0.93
N HIS A 94 18.01 32.12 -2.03
CA HIS A 94 19.15 32.97 -2.32
C HIS A 94 18.70 34.40 -2.57
N ASP A 95 19.36 35.36 -1.94
CA ASP A 95 19.03 36.78 -2.05
C ASP A 95 19.27 37.27 -3.46
N LEU A 96 18.32 38.05 -3.97
CA LEU A 96 18.33 38.61 -5.32
C LEU A 96 18.52 40.14 -5.26
N SER A 97 19.20 40.63 -6.28
CA SER A 97 19.11 42.05 -6.67
C SER A 97 18.15 42.17 -7.83
N ASN A 98 17.24 43.13 -7.78
CA ASN A 98 16.23 43.37 -8.81
C ASN A 98 16.70 44.23 -9.98
N CYS A 99 17.96 44.64 -10.00
CA CYS A 99 18.64 45.35 -11.09
C CYS A 99 20.03 44.73 -11.36
N ALA A 100 20.04 43.41 -11.65
CA ALA A 100 21.25 42.61 -11.79
C ALA A 100 21.74 42.60 -13.23
N GLU A 101 22.38 43.71 -13.69
CA GLU A 101 23.02 43.76 -15.00
C GLU A 101 24.18 42.75 -15.08
N GLU A 102 24.18 41.89 -16.10
CA GLU A 102 25.20 40.85 -16.40
C GLU A 102 25.59 39.94 -15.22
N ARG A 103 24.80 39.91 -14.14
CA ARG A 103 25.00 39.02 -13.00
C ARG A 103 24.07 37.84 -13.08
N TYR A 104 24.65 36.66 -13.22
CA TYR A 104 23.94 35.39 -13.35
C TYR A 104 24.29 34.45 -12.20
N TYR A 105 23.30 33.67 -11.74
CA TYR A 105 23.58 32.53 -10.87
C TYR A 105 24.20 31.39 -11.66
N GLU A 106 25.21 30.76 -11.09
CA GLU A 106 25.72 29.46 -11.55
C GLU A 106 24.87 28.35 -10.93
N LEU A 107 24.11 27.65 -11.77
CA LEU A 107 23.28 26.50 -11.42
C LEU A 107 23.94 25.21 -11.97
N LYS A 108 24.53 24.41 -11.06
CA LYS A 108 25.17 23.15 -11.42
C LYS A 108 24.19 22.00 -11.32
N ILE A 109 23.85 21.40 -12.45
CA ILE A 109 22.97 20.23 -12.58
C ILE A 109 23.82 18.96 -12.65
N LEU A 110 23.70 18.11 -11.63
CA LEU A 110 24.42 16.83 -11.56
C LEU A 110 23.66 15.70 -12.24
N PHE A 111 22.33 15.78 -12.28
CA PHE A 111 21.44 14.77 -12.86
C PHE A 111 20.39 15.47 -13.71
N ALA A 112 20.18 15.00 -14.94
CA ALA A 112 19.08 15.46 -15.79
C ALA A 112 17.74 15.33 -15.08
N GLY A 113 16.80 16.26 -15.31
CA GLY A 113 15.49 16.23 -14.66
C GLY A 113 14.75 17.55 -14.71
N ASN A 114 13.57 17.58 -14.12
CA ASN A 114 12.78 18.79 -13.97
C ASN A 114 13.19 19.55 -12.71
N TYR A 115 13.42 20.85 -12.88
CA TYR A 115 13.81 21.74 -11.79
C TYR A 115 12.77 22.86 -11.65
N GLU A 116 12.27 23.06 -10.44
CA GLU A 116 11.36 24.16 -10.13
C GLU A 116 12.16 25.32 -9.56
N LEU A 117 11.97 26.48 -10.17
CA LEU A 117 12.52 27.75 -9.70
C LEU A 117 11.35 28.59 -9.15
N ILE A 118 11.51 29.13 -7.95
CA ILE A 118 10.52 29.98 -7.29
C ILE A 118 11.19 31.31 -6.99
N LEU A 119 10.71 32.36 -7.65
CA LEU A 119 10.98 33.74 -7.27
C LEU A 119 9.97 34.16 -6.21
N ASP A 120 10.44 34.49 -5.04
CA ASP A 120 9.64 35.07 -3.97
C ASP A 120 9.91 36.57 -3.89
N ASN A 121 8.92 37.35 -4.26
CA ASN A 121 8.95 38.81 -4.24
C ASN A 121 7.94 39.35 -3.21
N SER A 122 7.66 38.61 -2.15
CA SER A 122 6.78 39.07 -1.08
C SER A 122 7.37 40.21 -0.25
N ASP A 123 8.70 40.30 -0.21
CA ASP A 123 9.47 41.45 0.21
C ASP A 123 10.21 42.01 -1.00
N ALA A 124 9.77 43.15 -1.52
CA ALA A 124 10.34 43.76 -2.73
C ALA A 124 11.78 44.27 -2.54
N ASP A 125 12.18 44.54 -1.30
CA ASP A 125 13.54 45.01 -0.94
C ASP A 125 14.50 43.81 -0.79
N LYS A 126 13.96 42.60 -0.58
CA LYS A 126 14.72 41.35 -0.40
C LYS A 126 14.09 40.19 -1.15
N PRO A 127 13.96 40.29 -2.47
CA PRO A 127 13.47 39.16 -3.23
C PRO A 127 14.42 37.96 -3.14
N THR A 128 13.89 36.72 -3.23
CA THR A 128 14.71 35.51 -3.18
C THR A 128 14.39 34.57 -4.31
N LEU A 129 15.40 33.78 -4.72
CA LEU A 129 15.25 32.68 -5.67
C LEU A 129 15.57 31.35 -4.99
N GLN A 130 14.66 30.42 -5.08
CA GLN A 130 14.88 29.05 -4.64
C GLN A 130 14.81 28.10 -5.84
N VAL A 131 15.73 27.14 -5.89
CA VAL A 131 15.75 26.07 -6.88
C VAL A 131 15.61 24.74 -6.16
N SER A 132 14.67 23.91 -6.61
CA SER A 132 14.50 22.55 -6.14
C SER A 132 14.41 21.60 -7.33
N ARG A 133 14.98 20.41 -7.20
CA ARG A 133 14.69 19.34 -8.15
C ARG A 133 13.28 18.86 -7.83
N LYS A 134 12.35 19.00 -8.78
CA LYS A 134 11.10 18.27 -8.65
C LYS A 134 11.44 16.79 -8.74
N ALA A 135 11.01 16.05 -7.73
CA ALA A 135 10.92 14.61 -7.90
C ALA A 135 10.10 14.41 -9.19
N GLN A 136 10.73 13.97 -10.24
CA GLN A 136 9.99 13.47 -11.37
C GLN A 136 9.10 12.36 -10.80
N ALA A 137 7.80 12.49 -10.92
CA ALA A 137 7.02 11.31 -11.18
C ALA A 137 7.78 10.65 -12.33
N SER A 138 8.41 9.50 -12.05
CA SER A 138 9.37 8.90 -12.98
C SER A 138 8.65 8.68 -14.31
N THR A 139 8.84 9.58 -15.27
CA THR A 139 8.41 9.39 -16.65
C THR A 139 9.43 8.51 -17.40
N PHE A 140 10.44 8.00 -16.71
CA PHE A 140 11.18 6.87 -17.20
C PHE A 140 10.30 5.63 -17.03
N LYS A 141 9.44 5.38 -17.99
CA LYS A 141 8.95 4.03 -18.27
C LYS A 141 10.20 3.19 -18.47
N ARG A 142 10.58 2.43 -17.46
CA ARG A 142 11.66 1.46 -17.60
C ARG A 142 11.16 0.48 -18.65
N LYS A 143 11.83 0.44 -19.81
CA LYS A 143 11.55 -0.61 -20.77
C LYS A 143 11.96 -1.92 -20.11
N PRO A 144 11.05 -2.90 -19.99
CA PRO A 144 11.41 -4.20 -19.43
C PRO A 144 12.54 -4.79 -20.28
N PRO A 145 13.53 -5.48 -19.66
CA PRO A 145 14.54 -6.19 -20.41
C PRO A 145 13.89 -7.17 -21.36
N ALA A 146 14.41 -7.27 -22.58
CA ALA A 146 13.87 -8.20 -23.57
C ALA A 146 14.00 -9.65 -23.07
N VAL A 147 12.93 -10.42 -23.22
CA VAL A 147 12.88 -11.85 -22.90
C VAL A 147 12.71 -12.58 -24.20
N ASP A 148 13.48 -13.65 -24.38
CA ASP A 148 13.29 -14.57 -25.49
C ASP A 148 11.95 -15.31 -25.31
N CYS A 149 11.06 -15.15 -26.28
CA CYS A 149 9.72 -15.72 -26.25
C CYS A 149 9.31 -16.26 -27.61
N ILE A 150 8.42 -17.23 -27.58
CA ILE A 150 7.80 -17.83 -28.75
C ILE A 150 7.11 -16.74 -29.57
N ALA A 151 7.41 -16.71 -30.87
CA ALA A 151 6.69 -15.84 -31.82
C ALA A 151 5.39 -16.51 -32.25
N TRP A 152 4.31 -15.74 -32.34
CA TRP A 152 3.03 -16.18 -32.85
C TRP A 152 2.61 -15.32 -34.06
N ASP A 153 2.23 -16.00 -35.14
CA ASP A 153 1.83 -15.37 -36.41
C ASP A 153 0.37 -14.93 -36.46
N GLY A 154 -0.36 -15.09 -35.34
CA GLY A 154 -1.77 -14.73 -35.25
C GLY A 154 -2.72 -15.78 -35.83
N GLN A 155 -2.23 -16.97 -36.25
CA GLN A 155 -3.05 -18.05 -36.80
C GLN A 155 -3.54 -19.01 -35.70
N PRO A 156 -4.59 -19.82 -35.98
CA PRO A 156 -5.02 -20.88 -35.07
C PRO A 156 -3.87 -21.82 -34.68
N VAL A 157 -3.80 -22.17 -33.41
CA VAL A 157 -2.78 -23.10 -32.90
C VAL A 157 -3.36 -24.49 -32.68
N THR A 158 -2.56 -25.50 -33.00
CA THR A 158 -2.90 -26.89 -32.76
C THR A 158 -2.12 -27.42 -31.56
N VAL A 159 -2.83 -28.00 -30.60
CA VAL A 159 -2.24 -28.57 -29.39
C VAL A 159 -2.67 -30.04 -29.20
N ASP A 160 -1.75 -30.87 -28.73
CA ASP A 160 -2.03 -32.23 -28.32
C ASP A 160 -2.66 -32.20 -26.92
N VAL A 161 -3.89 -32.69 -26.81
CA VAL A 161 -4.66 -32.73 -25.56
C VAL A 161 -4.96 -34.18 -25.13
N SER A 162 -4.34 -35.16 -25.78
CA SER A 162 -4.64 -36.61 -25.61
C SER A 162 -4.39 -37.11 -24.19
N SER A 163 -3.46 -36.48 -23.47
CA SER A 163 -3.18 -36.80 -22.06
C SER A 163 -4.30 -36.37 -21.11
N THR A 164 -5.17 -35.46 -21.55
CA THR A 164 -6.17 -34.79 -20.73
C THR A 164 -7.60 -35.05 -21.19
N PHE A 165 -7.86 -35.01 -22.50
CA PHE A 165 -9.18 -35.13 -23.10
C PHE A 165 -9.22 -36.29 -24.11
N LYS A 166 -10.33 -37.02 -24.13
CA LYS A 166 -10.53 -38.19 -25.02
C LYS A 166 -10.93 -37.78 -26.43
N ASN A 167 -10.58 -38.59 -27.42
CA ASN A 167 -11.10 -38.39 -28.79
C ASN A 167 -12.64 -38.37 -28.81
N GLY A 168 -13.19 -37.39 -29.52
CA GLY A 168 -14.63 -37.16 -29.61
C GLY A 168 -15.20 -36.31 -28.47
N GLN A 169 -14.45 -36.08 -27.40
CA GLN A 169 -14.84 -35.15 -26.33
C GLN A 169 -14.85 -33.72 -26.86
N THR A 170 -15.86 -32.92 -26.46
CA THR A 170 -15.91 -31.49 -26.79
C THR A 170 -15.12 -30.72 -25.76
N VAL A 171 -14.14 -29.97 -26.20
CA VAL A 171 -13.33 -29.03 -25.41
C VAL A 171 -13.74 -27.62 -25.72
N LYS A 172 -13.76 -26.78 -24.70
CA LYS A 172 -14.10 -25.33 -24.78
C LYS A 172 -12.89 -24.51 -24.35
N ASP A 173 -12.60 -23.47 -25.10
CA ASP A 173 -11.77 -22.37 -24.59
C ASP A 173 -12.62 -21.45 -23.72
N PHE A 174 -12.31 -21.37 -22.46
CA PHE A 174 -13.04 -20.56 -21.48
C PHE A 174 -12.98 -19.06 -21.81
N TYR A 175 -11.84 -18.62 -22.38
CA TYR A 175 -11.63 -17.19 -22.68
C TYR A 175 -12.57 -16.69 -23.80
N SER A 176 -12.61 -17.39 -24.92
CA SER A 176 -13.38 -17.01 -26.11
C SER A 176 -14.75 -17.69 -26.21
N GLY A 177 -14.97 -18.76 -25.46
CA GLY A 177 -16.16 -19.60 -25.58
C GLY A 177 -16.15 -20.55 -26.79
N GLN A 178 -15.10 -20.56 -27.62
CA GLN A 178 -14.97 -21.49 -28.75
C GLN A 178 -15.01 -22.94 -28.27
N THR A 179 -15.62 -23.81 -29.05
CA THR A 179 -15.67 -25.27 -28.77
C THR A 179 -15.15 -26.04 -29.95
N GLN A 180 -14.45 -27.14 -29.68
CA GLN A 180 -14.01 -28.11 -30.68
C GLN A 180 -14.02 -29.54 -30.13
N LYS A 181 -14.33 -30.50 -30.99
CA LYS A 181 -14.14 -31.93 -30.65
C LYS A 181 -12.69 -32.34 -30.84
N VAL A 182 -12.17 -33.08 -29.86
CA VAL A 182 -10.84 -33.69 -29.96
C VAL A 182 -10.82 -34.71 -31.12
N ALA A 183 -9.90 -34.50 -32.03
CA ALA A 183 -9.68 -35.39 -33.18
C ALA A 183 -8.20 -35.82 -33.22
N ASN A 184 -7.95 -37.11 -33.24
CA ASN A 184 -6.57 -37.66 -33.19
C ASN A 184 -5.73 -37.10 -32.02
N GLY A 185 -6.35 -36.95 -30.86
CA GLY A 185 -5.72 -36.41 -29.67
C GLY A 185 -5.49 -34.89 -29.68
N LYS A 186 -5.96 -34.15 -30.69
CA LYS A 186 -5.63 -32.74 -30.89
C LYS A 186 -6.88 -31.87 -31.01
N VAL A 187 -6.69 -30.59 -30.67
CA VAL A 187 -7.62 -29.48 -30.98
C VAL A 187 -6.85 -28.36 -31.70
N THR A 188 -7.57 -27.63 -32.59
CA THR A 188 -7.02 -26.46 -33.27
C THR A 188 -7.95 -25.26 -33.02
N MET A 189 -7.50 -24.26 -32.29
CA MET A 189 -8.31 -23.10 -31.90
C MET A 189 -7.57 -21.80 -32.12
N GLN A 190 -8.34 -20.73 -32.34
CA GLN A 190 -7.83 -19.38 -32.48
C GLN A 190 -7.85 -18.68 -31.12
N PRO A 191 -6.69 -18.29 -30.54
CA PRO A 191 -6.69 -17.43 -29.35
C PRO A 191 -7.44 -16.13 -29.59
N ASP A 192 -8.25 -15.70 -28.63
CA ASP A 192 -8.90 -14.40 -28.66
C ASP A 192 -7.83 -13.28 -28.66
N PRO A 193 -7.97 -12.24 -29.49
CA PRO A 193 -7.01 -11.13 -29.51
C PRO A 193 -6.79 -10.46 -28.15
N ALA A 194 -7.82 -10.43 -27.29
CA ALA A 194 -7.74 -9.83 -25.96
C ALA A 194 -7.06 -10.73 -24.93
N SER A 195 -6.86 -12.02 -25.26
CA SER A 195 -6.28 -13.00 -24.33
C SER A 195 -4.76 -12.92 -24.16
N GLY A 196 -4.08 -12.11 -24.98
CA GLY A 196 -2.61 -12.11 -25.01
C GLY A 196 -1.99 -13.39 -25.59
N GLY A 197 -2.76 -14.15 -26.41
CA GLY A 197 -2.30 -15.38 -27.04
C GLY A 197 -2.51 -16.65 -26.21
N ILE A 198 -3.36 -16.59 -25.15
CA ILE A 198 -3.68 -17.78 -24.36
C ILE A 198 -4.99 -18.44 -24.79
N LEU A 199 -5.06 -19.77 -24.60
CA LEU A 199 -6.28 -20.55 -24.57
C LEU A 199 -6.38 -21.24 -23.20
N LEU A 200 -7.57 -21.20 -22.60
CA LEU A 200 -7.89 -21.79 -21.32
C LEU A 200 -8.88 -22.95 -21.55
N LEU A 201 -8.35 -24.17 -21.75
CA LEU A 201 -9.14 -25.30 -22.23
C LEU A 201 -9.70 -26.13 -21.08
N GLU A 202 -11.02 -26.32 -21.11
CA GLU A 202 -11.79 -27.21 -20.23
C GLU A 202 -12.66 -28.16 -21.04
N ALA A 203 -13.17 -29.24 -20.43
CA ALA A 203 -14.27 -30.02 -21.03
C ALA A 203 -15.51 -29.10 -21.17
N ALA A 204 -16.23 -29.16 -22.28
CA ALA A 204 -17.38 -28.29 -22.51
C ALA A 204 -18.50 -28.47 -21.47
N ASP A 205 -18.55 -29.62 -20.81
CA ASP A 205 -19.48 -29.98 -19.72
C ASP A 205 -18.83 -29.91 -18.33
N ALA A 206 -17.63 -29.32 -18.21
CA ALA A 206 -16.93 -29.19 -16.93
C ALA A 206 -17.80 -28.42 -15.91
N LYS A 207 -17.78 -28.91 -14.68
CA LYS A 207 -18.42 -28.23 -13.54
C LYS A 207 -17.37 -27.47 -12.74
N ALA A 208 -17.80 -26.44 -12.05
CA ALA A 208 -16.93 -25.76 -11.09
C ALA A 208 -16.54 -26.74 -9.96
N SER A 209 -15.27 -26.72 -9.59
CA SER A 209 -14.74 -27.50 -8.48
C SER A 209 -15.19 -26.90 -7.13
N GLU A 210 -15.16 -27.70 -6.09
CA GLU A 210 -15.27 -27.20 -4.72
C GLU A 210 -14.03 -26.41 -4.35
N PHE A 211 -14.20 -25.44 -3.44
CA PHE A 211 -13.09 -24.64 -2.92
C PHE A 211 -12.02 -25.48 -2.22
N SER A 212 -10.77 -25.13 -2.44
CA SER A 212 -9.62 -25.60 -1.67
C SER A 212 -8.67 -24.42 -1.38
N TRP A 213 -8.12 -24.38 -0.18
CA TRP A 213 -7.07 -23.41 0.16
C TRP A 213 -5.83 -23.56 -0.73
N ASP A 214 -5.58 -24.75 -1.28
CA ASP A 214 -4.50 -24.98 -2.24
C ASP A 214 -4.71 -24.28 -3.59
N ASN A 215 -5.92 -23.76 -3.83
CA ASN A 215 -6.25 -22.98 -5.02
C ASN A 215 -6.80 -21.59 -4.63
N ALA A 216 -6.55 -21.12 -3.41
CA ALA A 216 -7.05 -19.84 -2.95
C ALA A 216 -6.59 -18.70 -3.86
N SER A 217 -7.52 -17.80 -4.18
CA SER A 217 -7.28 -16.52 -4.84
C SER A 217 -7.67 -15.44 -3.86
N VAL A 218 -6.64 -14.90 -3.18
CA VAL A 218 -6.82 -13.96 -2.07
C VAL A 218 -6.72 -12.52 -2.57
N TYR A 219 -7.77 -11.74 -2.42
CA TYR A 219 -7.75 -10.30 -2.71
C TYR A 219 -7.33 -9.54 -1.45
N PHE A 220 -6.11 -9.01 -1.45
CA PHE A 220 -5.57 -8.25 -0.33
C PHE A 220 -6.01 -6.78 -0.39
N ILE A 221 -6.67 -6.31 0.63
CA ILE A 221 -7.23 -4.96 0.76
C ILE A 221 -6.55 -4.20 1.88
N MET A 222 -5.93 -3.06 1.58
CA MET A 222 -5.68 -2.04 2.59
C MET A 222 -6.97 -1.26 2.80
N THR A 223 -7.68 -1.52 3.90
CA THR A 223 -9.05 -1.07 4.13
C THR A 223 -9.21 0.42 3.93
N ASP A 224 -8.36 1.22 4.59
CA ASP A 224 -8.39 2.69 4.52
C ASP A 224 -8.23 3.27 3.10
N ARG A 225 -7.62 2.52 2.17
CA ARG A 225 -7.26 3.01 0.82
C ARG A 225 -8.14 2.46 -0.29
N PHE A 226 -9.04 1.55 0.02
CA PHE A 226 -9.79 0.82 -0.99
C PHE A 226 -11.05 1.55 -1.46
N ASN A 227 -11.99 1.78 -0.55
CA ASN A 227 -13.25 2.47 -0.86
C ASN A 227 -13.90 3.01 0.41
N ASN A 228 -14.28 4.29 0.41
CA ASN A 228 -15.05 4.91 1.49
C ASN A 228 -16.53 4.69 1.21
N GLY A 229 -17.22 3.93 2.06
CA GLY A 229 -18.64 3.61 1.93
C GLY A 229 -19.53 4.42 2.88
N ASP A 230 -18.97 4.90 3.99
CA ASP A 230 -19.68 5.69 4.99
C ASP A 230 -18.83 6.87 5.47
N THR A 231 -19.10 8.05 4.94
CA THR A 231 -18.36 9.26 5.33
C THR A 231 -18.68 9.77 6.74
N SER A 232 -19.63 9.17 7.44
CA SER A 232 -19.97 9.56 8.82
C SER A 232 -18.99 9.01 9.86
N ASN A 233 -18.19 7.98 9.48
CA ASN A 233 -17.16 7.39 10.32
C ASN A 233 -15.75 7.95 10.02
N ASP A 234 -15.63 8.92 9.11
CA ASP A 234 -14.37 9.57 8.82
C ASP A 234 -13.89 10.38 10.02
N TYR A 235 -12.60 10.28 10.33
CA TYR A 235 -11.89 11.10 11.31
C TYR A 235 -12.37 11.06 12.77
N PRO A 236 -12.77 9.92 13.32
CA PRO A 236 -13.06 9.79 14.74
C PRO A 236 -11.80 10.00 15.58
N LEU A 237 -11.96 10.05 16.90
CA LEU A 237 -10.85 10.18 17.86
C LEU A 237 -9.97 11.43 17.63
N ASN A 238 -10.57 12.52 17.16
CA ASN A 238 -9.87 13.75 16.76
C ASN A 238 -8.81 13.55 15.66
N ARG A 239 -8.72 12.41 15.02
CA ARG A 239 -7.86 12.18 13.86
C ARG A 239 -8.19 13.19 12.78
N LYS A 240 -7.17 13.71 12.11
CA LYS A 240 -7.33 14.84 11.20
C LYS A 240 -7.64 14.35 9.79
N ALA A 241 -8.65 14.96 9.18
CA ALA A 241 -8.83 14.90 7.75
C ALA A 241 -7.67 15.61 7.05
N ASP A 242 -7.06 14.98 6.07
CA ASP A 242 -6.08 15.71 5.28
C ASP A 242 -6.67 16.30 3.99
N GLY A 243 -7.72 15.70 3.46
CA GLY A 243 -8.40 16.16 2.25
C GLY A 243 -7.51 16.28 1.01
N LYS A 244 -6.27 15.82 1.04
CA LYS A 244 -5.23 16.10 0.05
C LYS A 244 -4.30 14.94 -0.27
N GLN A 245 -4.71 13.70 -0.05
CA GLN A 245 -3.86 12.53 -0.31
C GLN A 245 -2.56 12.56 0.51
N GLU A 246 -2.59 13.03 1.74
CA GLU A 246 -1.46 12.92 2.63
C GLU A 246 -1.21 11.44 2.95
N ILE A 247 0.04 11.04 2.83
CA ILE A 247 0.47 9.65 2.81
C ILE A 247 0.22 8.97 4.16
N GLY A 248 0.34 9.72 5.24
CA GLY A 248 0.34 9.21 6.61
C GLY A 248 -0.99 9.28 7.35
N THR A 249 -2.08 9.78 6.73
CA THR A 249 -3.35 9.98 7.43
C THR A 249 -4.42 8.99 6.99
N PHE A 250 -5.45 8.82 7.83
CA PHE A 250 -6.64 8.08 7.45
C PHE A 250 -7.36 8.76 6.29
N GLN A 251 -7.92 7.98 5.35
CA GLN A 251 -8.55 8.47 4.13
C GLN A 251 -10.01 7.98 3.98
N GLY A 252 -10.52 7.28 4.96
CA GLY A 252 -11.93 6.94 5.08
C GLY A 252 -12.36 5.63 4.43
N GLY A 253 -11.46 4.80 3.90
CA GLY A 253 -11.84 3.46 3.46
C GLY A 253 -12.31 2.61 4.64
N ASP A 254 -13.42 1.86 4.46
CA ASP A 254 -14.14 1.20 5.54
C ASP A 254 -14.81 -0.13 5.11
N PHE A 255 -15.42 -0.85 6.06
CA PHE A 255 -16.12 -2.12 5.79
C PHE A 255 -17.35 -1.94 4.90
N SER A 256 -18.05 -0.83 5.02
CA SER A 256 -19.17 -0.50 4.14
C SER A 256 -18.72 -0.33 2.71
N GLY A 257 -17.57 0.29 2.51
CA GLY A 257 -16.93 0.46 1.20
C GLY A 257 -16.49 -0.87 0.59
N ILE A 258 -15.89 -1.77 1.40
CA ILE A 258 -15.56 -3.12 0.93
C ILE A 258 -16.82 -3.88 0.56
N THR A 259 -17.84 -3.85 1.42
CA THR A 259 -19.12 -4.53 1.20
C THR A 259 -19.76 -4.10 -0.12
N ALA A 260 -19.73 -2.81 -0.44
CA ALA A 260 -20.23 -2.27 -1.70
C ALA A 260 -19.48 -2.75 -2.95
N LYS A 261 -18.30 -3.34 -2.79
CA LYS A 261 -17.43 -3.82 -3.87
C LYS A 261 -17.27 -5.35 -3.95
N LEU A 262 -17.99 -6.10 -3.13
CA LEU A 262 -17.89 -7.56 -3.09
C LEU A 262 -18.22 -8.23 -4.44
N ASP A 263 -19.19 -7.72 -5.19
CA ASP A 263 -19.51 -8.24 -6.52
C ASP A 263 -18.37 -8.03 -7.51
N TYR A 264 -17.70 -6.86 -7.47
CA TYR A 264 -16.49 -6.60 -8.25
C TYR A 264 -15.38 -7.61 -7.93
N ILE A 265 -15.16 -7.89 -6.64
CA ILE A 265 -14.13 -8.85 -6.17
C ILE A 265 -14.50 -10.27 -6.59
N LYS A 266 -15.79 -10.66 -6.48
CA LYS A 266 -16.27 -11.97 -6.97
C LYS A 266 -16.11 -12.12 -8.47
N ASP A 267 -16.40 -11.08 -9.24
CA ASP A 267 -16.24 -11.08 -10.69
C ASP A 267 -14.77 -11.23 -11.12
N LEU A 268 -13.81 -10.83 -10.29
CA LEU A 268 -12.39 -11.12 -10.49
C LEU A 268 -12.01 -12.61 -10.28
N GLY A 269 -12.96 -13.45 -9.86
CA GLY A 269 -12.68 -14.84 -9.51
C GLY A 269 -11.95 -15.01 -8.18
N MET A 270 -12.05 -14.00 -7.30
CA MET A 270 -11.48 -14.09 -5.96
C MET A 270 -12.42 -14.87 -5.03
N ASN A 271 -11.86 -15.78 -4.25
CA ASN A 271 -12.60 -16.65 -3.34
C ASN A 271 -12.21 -16.45 -1.87
N ALA A 272 -11.26 -15.57 -1.60
CA ALA A 272 -10.93 -15.09 -0.29
C ALA A 272 -10.55 -13.59 -0.33
N ILE A 273 -10.80 -12.87 0.76
CA ILE A 273 -10.36 -11.49 0.99
C ILE A 273 -9.46 -11.48 2.22
N TRP A 274 -8.34 -10.76 2.15
CA TRP A 274 -7.52 -10.41 3.29
C TRP A 274 -7.63 -8.90 3.51
N VAL A 275 -8.07 -8.48 4.72
CA VAL A 275 -8.10 -7.08 5.15
C VAL A 275 -6.99 -6.80 6.14
N THR A 276 -6.43 -5.58 6.11
CA THR A 276 -5.48 -5.09 7.11
C THR A 276 -6.05 -5.18 8.52
N PRO A 277 -5.22 -5.16 9.60
CA PRO A 277 -5.71 -5.34 10.96
C PRO A 277 -6.88 -4.42 11.30
N ILE A 278 -7.90 -4.99 11.93
CA ILE A 278 -9.20 -4.33 12.17
C ILE A 278 -9.31 -3.63 13.51
N VAL A 279 -8.35 -3.90 14.41
CA VAL A 279 -8.41 -3.46 15.81
C VAL A 279 -8.12 -1.98 15.98
N GLU A 280 -8.56 -1.39 17.08
CA GLU A 280 -8.35 0.03 17.36
C GLU A 280 -6.88 0.39 17.44
N GLN A 281 -6.49 1.38 16.66
CA GLN A 281 -5.12 1.87 16.53
C GLN A 281 -4.86 3.03 17.49
N ILE A 282 -3.59 3.34 17.73
CA ILE A 282 -3.19 4.56 18.44
C ILE A 282 -3.97 5.77 17.89
N HIS A 283 -4.36 6.70 18.77
CA HIS A 283 -5.20 7.83 18.35
C HIS A 283 -4.43 8.91 17.63
N GLY A 284 -3.21 9.19 18.10
CA GLY A 284 -2.37 10.23 17.54
C GLY A 284 -1.47 9.75 16.41
N PHE A 285 -0.42 10.54 16.16
CA PHE A 285 0.55 10.33 15.11
C PHE A 285 1.99 10.28 15.64
N VAL A 286 2.87 9.73 14.83
CA VAL A 286 4.33 9.85 14.96
C VAL A 286 4.91 10.61 13.77
N GLY A 287 6.21 10.91 13.76
CA GLY A 287 6.85 11.48 12.57
C GLY A 287 7.06 10.42 11.50
N GLY A 288 6.56 10.66 10.30
CA GLY A 288 6.63 9.72 9.18
C GLY A 288 7.86 9.91 8.31
N GLY A 289 8.40 8.79 7.81
CA GLY A 289 9.59 8.71 7.00
C GLY A 289 10.88 9.08 7.75
N ASP A 290 12.04 8.86 7.11
CA ASP A 290 13.36 9.13 7.73
C ASP A 290 13.55 10.60 8.12
N LYS A 291 12.85 11.51 7.46
CA LYS A 291 12.97 12.97 7.68
C LYS A 291 11.83 13.57 8.49
N GLY A 292 10.86 12.78 8.92
CA GLY A 292 9.67 13.30 9.59
C GLY A 292 8.90 14.29 8.71
N SER A 293 8.69 13.95 7.44
CA SER A 293 8.12 14.87 6.46
C SER A 293 6.59 14.99 6.53
N PHE A 294 5.91 14.07 7.23
CA PHE A 294 4.46 14.05 7.38
C PHE A 294 4.06 13.46 8.75
N PRO A 295 2.82 13.75 9.24
CA PRO A 295 2.27 13.07 10.40
C PRO A 295 1.84 11.67 10.01
N PHE A 296 2.27 10.65 10.75
CA PHE A 296 2.00 9.26 10.42
C PHE A 296 1.10 8.61 11.47
N TYR A 297 -0.15 8.38 11.08
CA TYR A 297 -1.19 7.71 11.87
C TYR A 297 -1.22 6.21 11.57
N GLY A 298 -1.89 5.45 12.42
CA GLY A 298 -2.04 4.00 12.29
C GLY A 298 -3.07 3.52 11.25
N TYR A 299 -3.29 4.26 10.15
CA TYR A 299 -4.29 3.92 9.12
C TYR A 299 -4.11 2.53 8.50
N HIS A 300 -2.90 2.02 8.55
CA HIS A 300 -2.53 0.71 8.01
C HIS A 300 -2.92 -0.47 8.91
N GLY A 301 -3.26 -0.22 10.19
CA GLY A 301 -3.73 -1.24 11.11
C GLY A 301 -2.66 -1.91 11.99
N TYR A 302 -1.37 -1.60 11.80
CA TYR A 302 -0.28 -2.31 12.49
C TYR A 302 0.19 -1.66 13.80
N TRP A 303 -0.53 -0.67 14.33
CA TRP A 303 -0.18 0.02 15.57
C TRP A 303 -1.31 -0.07 16.60
N ALA A 304 -1.62 -1.30 17.01
CA ALA A 304 -2.74 -1.57 17.90
C ALA A 304 -2.63 -0.83 19.26
N LEU A 305 -3.74 -0.28 19.70
CA LEU A 305 -3.98 0.22 21.05
C LEU A 305 -4.88 -0.72 21.83
N ASP A 306 -5.96 -1.20 21.22
CA ASP A 306 -6.94 -2.08 21.87
C ASP A 306 -7.37 -3.21 20.92
N PHE A 307 -6.92 -4.41 21.18
CA PHE A 307 -7.20 -5.61 20.38
C PHE A 307 -8.66 -6.08 20.44
N THR A 308 -9.44 -5.53 21.40
CA THR A 308 -10.84 -5.95 21.66
C THR A 308 -11.88 -5.05 21.00
N LYS A 309 -11.44 -4.01 20.32
CA LYS A 309 -12.30 -3.02 19.66
C LYS A 309 -11.95 -2.91 18.18
N ILE A 310 -12.94 -2.68 17.35
CA ILE A 310 -12.72 -2.26 15.96
C ILE A 310 -12.27 -0.79 15.93
N ASP A 311 -11.33 -0.47 15.04
CA ASP A 311 -10.96 0.92 14.80
C ASP A 311 -12.15 1.69 14.20
N PRO A 312 -12.59 2.77 14.84
CA PRO A 312 -13.82 3.45 14.44
C PRO A 312 -13.74 4.11 13.04
N ASN A 313 -12.53 4.30 12.46
CA ASN A 313 -12.39 4.70 11.07
C ASN A 313 -12.84 3.60 10.08
N LEU A 314 -12.83 2.34 10.50
CA LEU A 314 -13.21 1.21 9.65
C LEU A 314 -14.70 0.90 9.71
N GLY A 315 -15.42 1.53 10.63
CA GLY A 315 -16.85 1.29 10.91
C GLY A 315 -17.10 0.65 12.26
N SER A 316 -18.33 0.17 12.45
CA SER A 316 -18.75 -0.51 13.65
C SER A 316 -18.55 -2.03 13.56
N GLU A 317 -18.73 -2.73 14.67
CA GLU A 317 -18.75 -4.20 14.70
C GLU A 317 -19.92 -4.77 13.89
N GLU A 318 -21.06 -4.06 13.80
CA GLU A 318 -22.17 -4.42 12.94
C GLU A 318 -21.78 -4.32 11.45
N ASP A 319 -21.02 -3.29 11.07
CA ASP A 319 -20.52 -3.13 9.70
C ASP A 319 -19.54 -4.25 9.35
N PHE A 320 -18.67 -4.62 10.29
CA PHE A 320 -17.77 -5.75 10.12
C PHE A 320 -18.51 -7.07 9.98
N GLY A 321 -19.47 -7.36 10.87
CA GLY A 321 -20.30 -8.57 10.78
C GLY A 321 -21.07 -8.64 9.47
N ARG A 322 -21.64 -7.52 9.02
CA ARG A 322 -22.31 -7.43 7.70
C ARG A 322 -21.34 -7.70 6.55
N PHE A 323 -20.13 -7.15 6.60
CA PHE A 323 -19.10 -7.42 5.60
C PHE A 323 -18.78 -8.92 5.50
N VAL A 324 -18.56 -9.60 6.64
CA VAL A 324 -18.28 -11.05 6.65
C VAL A 324 -19.47 -11.85 6.10
N ASP A 325 -20.69 -11.56 6.59
CA ASP A 325 -21.91 -12.24 6.13
C ASP A 325 -22.14 -12.07 4.60
N GLU A 326 -21.93 -10.87 4.08
CA GLU A 326 -22.11 -10.57 2.65
C GLU A 326 -21.00 -11.18 1.78
N ALA A 327 -19.76 -11.29 2.30
CA ALA A 327 -18.68 -12.03 1.64
C ALA A 327 -19.00 -13.54 1.55
N HIS A 328 -19.43 -14.15 2.65
CA HIS A 328 -19.83 -15.56 2.72
C HIS A 328 -20.97 -15.89 1.75
N LYS A 329 -22.01 -15.06 1.67
CA LYS A 329 -23.11 -15.22 0.68
C LYS A 329 -22.63 -15.28 -0.77
N ARG A 330 -21.49 -14.69 -1.08
CA ARG A 330 -20.85 -14.70 -2.40
C ARG A 330 -19.83 -15.81 -2.58
N GLY A 331 -19.65 -16.67 -1.60
CA GLY A 331 -18.63 -17.72 -1.62
C GLY A 331 -17.21 -17.19 -1.41
N ILE A 332 -17.06 -16.03 -0.75
CA ILE A 332 -15.77 -15.40 -0.46
C ILE A 332 -15.46 -15.57 1.03
N ARG A 333 -14.32 -16.16 1.37
CA ARG A 333 -13.81 -16.31 2.73
C ARG A 333 -13.14 -15.03 3.19
N VAL A 334 -13.12 -14.78 4.49
CA VAL A 334 -12.53 -13.58 5.07
C VAL A 334 -11.32 -13.93 5.93
N LEU A 335 -10.18 -13.34 5.60
CA LEU A 335 -8.95 -13.38 6.38
C LEU A 335 -8.73 -12.02 7.03
N VAL A 336 -8.42 -12.02 8.31
CA VAL A 336 -8.04 -10.82 9.05
C VAL A 336 -6.53 -10.85 9.33
N ASP A 337 -5.88 -9.72 9.14
CA ASP A 337 -4.48 -9.56 9.53
C ASP A 337 -4.36 -9.44 11.06
N VAL A 338 -3.46 -10.20 11.64
CA VAL A 338 -3.24 -10.23 13.09
C VAL A 338 -1.80 -9.92 13.45
N VAL A 339 -1.63 -9.05 14.43
CA VAL A 339 -0.33 -8.61 14.94
C VAL A 339 -0.19 -9.08 16.37
N VAL A 340 0.73 -10.01 16.64
CA VAL A 340 1.01 -10.52 18.00
C VAL A 340 2.39 -10.13 18.51
N ASN A 341 3.23 -9.57 17.63
CA ASN A 341 4.59 -9.18 17.98
C ASN A 341 4.66 -7.88 18.79
N HIS A 342 3.85 -6.88 18.45
CA HIS A 342 4.02 -5.52 18.99
C HIS A 342 2.70 -4.78 19.15
N VAL A 343 2.78 -3.67 19.87
CA VAL A 343 1.71 -2.67 19.99
C VAL A 343 2.13 -1.35 19.34
N GLY A 344 1.20 -0.40 19.21
CA GLY A 344 1.47 0.91 18.65
C GLY A 344 2.39 1.78 19.50
N TYR A 345 2.97 2.79 18.86
CA TYR A 345 3.78 3.80 19.55
C TYR A 345 2.95 4.59 20.58
N PRO A 346 3.56 5.03 21.68
CA PRO A 346 2.92 6.07 22.49
C PRO A 346 2.90 7.39 21.75
N THR A 347 1.75 8.03 21.70
CA THR A 347 1.58 9.33 21.03
C THR A 347 1.19 10.42 22.01
N MET A 348 1.36 11.68 21.60
CA MET A 348 0.99 12.83 22.42
C MET A 348 -0.53 12.91 22.64
N ASP A 349 -1.32 12.49 21.66
CA ASP A 349 -2.79 12.44 21.75
C ASP A 349 -3.24 11.37 22.76
N ASP A 350 -2.63 10.18 22.72
CA ASP A 350 -2.90 9.11 23.67
C ASP A 350 -2.48 9.52 25.10
N MET A 351 -1.35 10.20 25.25
CA MET A 351 -0.93 10.72 26.57
C MET A 351 -1.97 11.70 27.11
N GLN A 352 -2.50 12.60 26.29
CA GLN A 352 -3.54 13.55 26.69
C GLN A 352 -4.85 12.83 27.01
N THR A 353 -5.27 11.90 26.17
CA THR A 353 -6.53 11.15 26.30
C THR A 353 -6.55 10.30 27.57
N PHE A 354 -5.45 9.61 27.87
CA PHE A 354 -5.33 8.68 29.00
C PHE A 354 -4.69 9.30 30.25
N GLY A 355 -4.42 10.60 30.23
CA GLY A 355 -3.87 11.31 31.40
C GLY A 355 -2.44 10.91 31.77
N ILE A 356 -1.63 10.47 30.81
CA ILE A 356 -0.23 10.07 31.02
C ILE A 356 0.64 11.33 31.17
N ASN A 357 1.04 11.64 32.40
CA ASN A 357 1.78 12.88 32.71
C ASN A 357 3.30 12.71 32.47
N ALA A 358 3.68 12.35 31.25
CA ALA A 358 5.08 12.17 30.84
C ALA A 358 5.54 13.24 29.84
N MET A 359 5.06 14.47 29.96
CA MET A 359 5.50 15.59 29.12
C MET A 359 6.86 16.11 29.54
N ALA A 360 7.69 16.51 28.57
CA ALA A 360 8.94 17.23 28.84
C ALA A 360 8.64 18.66 29.31
N PRO A 361 9.46 19.21 30.21
CA PRO A 361 9.32 20.59 30.65
C PRO A 361 9.37 21.58 29.46
N GLY A 362 8.38 22.47 29.38
CA GLY A 362 8.28 23.46 28.29
C GLY A 362 7.75 22.91 26.97
N ALA A 363 7.26 21.68 26.94
CA ALA A 363 6.54 21.18 25.76
C ALA A 363 5.29 22.01 25.50
N PRO A 364 4.95 22.32 24.23
CA PRO A 364 3.69 22.98 23.91
C PRO A 364 2.55 22.01 24.24
N VAL A 365 1.47 22.55 24.81
CA VAL A 365 0.26 21.76 25.10
C VAL A 365 -0.90 22.41 24.33
N PRO A 366 -1.12 22.05 23.07
CA PRO A 366 -2.28 22.50 22.31
C PRO A 366 -3.56 21.92 22.92
N GLU A 367 -4.70 22.51 22.58
CA GLU A 367 -6.01 21.97 23.00
C GLU A 367 -6.21 20.54 22.50
N LYS A 368 -5.76 20.28 21.27
CA LYS A 368 -5.72 18.96 20.65
C LYS A 368 -4.37 18.72 19.99
N TRP A 369 -3.73 17.60 20.28
CA TRP A 369 -2.43 17.27 19.70
C TRP A 369 -2.49 17.06 18.18
N THR A 370 -3.62 16.65 17.64
CA THR A 370 -3.87 16.56 16.19
C THR A 370 -3.77 17.92 15.49
N ASP A 371 -3.86 19.05 16.22
CA ASP A 371 -3.70 20.40 15.68
C ASP A 371 -2.25 20.90 15.75
N TRP A 372 -1.38 20.20 16.46
CA TRP A 372 0.02 20.57 16.51
C TRP A 372 0.70 20.38 15.15
N GLN A 373 1.55 21.32 14.78
CA GLN A 373 2.40 21.26 13.61
C GLN A 373 3.82 21.71 13.95
N PRO A 374 4.85 21.12 13.32
CA PRO A 374 6.21 21.62 13.47
C PRO A 374 6.37 23.04 12.90
N ASP A 375 7.23 23.82 13.50
CA ASP A 375 7.65 25.11 12.98
C ASP A 375 8.67 24.88 11.85
N PHE A 376 8.17 24.74 10.63
CA PHE A 376 8.99 24.46 9.45
C PHE A 376 9.96 25.62 9.13
N ASP A 377 9.62 26.86 9.51
CA ASP A 377 10.49 28.03 9.29
C ASP A 377 11.76 27.96 10.15
N LYS A 378 11.68 27.27 11.29
CA LYS A 378 12.84 26.97 12.15
C LYS A 378 13.54 25.66 11.78
N GLY A 379 13.17 25.01 10.68
CA GLY A 379 13.74 23.74 10.25
C GLY A 379 13.29 22.55 11.08
N HIS A 380 12.18 22.68 11.81
CA HIS A 380 11.58 21.56 12.53
C HIS A 380 10.82 20.63 11.57
N ASN A 381 10.67 19.37 11.96
CA ASN A 381 9.91 18.35 11.24
C ASN A 381 8.99 17.59 12.22
N TRP A 382 8.23 16.62 11.71
CA TRP A 382 7.27 15.88 12.53
C TRP A 382 7.93 15.01 13.61
N HIS A 383 9.18 14.58 13.46
CA HIS A 383 9.91 13.85 14.51
C HIS A 383 10.14 14.68 15.77
N ARG A 384 9.98 16.01 15.69
CA ARG A 384 10.15 16.89 16.86
C ARG A 384 9.18 16.58 18.00
N TYR A 385 8.05 15.93 17.74
CA TYR A 385 7.13 15.50 18.80
C TYR A 385 7.84 14.68 19.89
N ASN A 386 8.88 13.89 19.52
CA ASN A 386 9.67 13.11 20.46
C ASN A 386 10.34 13.97 21.57
N ASN A 387 10.63 15.21 21.25
CA ASN A 387 11.26 16.14 22.21
C ASN A 387 10.27 16.62 23.29
N PHE A 388 8.99 16.40 23.10
CA PHE A 388 7.94 16.77 24.05
C PHE A 388 7.62 15.65 25.03
N ILE A 389 8.15 14.44 24.79
CA ILE A 389 7.93 13.26 25.58
C ILE A 389 9.14 13.05 26.52
N ARG A 390 8.85 12.86 27.79
CA ARG A 390 9.85 12.44 28.78
C ARG A 390 9.89 10.92 28.88
N TRP A 391 10.68 10.30 28.03
CA TRP A 391 10.83 8.85 27.94
C TRP A 391 11.35 8.19 29.22
N SER A 392 12.03 8.97 30.07
CA SER A 392 12.53 8.55 31.39
C SER A 392 11.50 8.67 32.52
N SER A 393 10.25 9.03 32.24
CA SER A 393 9.21 9.16 33.25
C SER A 393 8.77 7.78 33.79
N SER A 394 8.56 7.67 35.10
CA SER A 394 7.93 6.49 35.73
C SER A 394 6.45 6.33 35.37
N GLU A 395 5.80 7.41 34.91
CA GLU A 395 4.39 7.39 34.48
C GLU A 395 4.09 6.34 33.39
N TRP A 396 5.07 5.98 32.57
CA TRP A 396 4.93 4.95 31.56
C TRP A 396 4.65 3.57 32.13
N VAL A 397 5.28 3.23 33.28
CA VAL A 397 5.09 1.93 33.94
C VAL A 397 3.66 1.77 34.44
N ASP A 398 3.08 2.83 34.97
CA ASP A 398 1.78 2.78 35.66
C ASP A 398 0.58 3.10 34.76
N ASN A 399 0.82 3.71 33.60
CA ASN A 399 -0.28 4.27 32.78
C ASN A 399 -0.26 3.87 31.30
N TRP A 400 0.76 3.14 30.84
CA TRP A 400 0.87 2.64 29.45
C TRP A 400 0.65 1.11 29.44
N TRP A 401 1.40 0.38 28.63
CA TRP A 401 1.27 -1.10 28.59
C TRP A 401 1.85 -1.79 29.84
N GLY A 402 2.85 -1.18 30.48
CA GLY A 402 3.55 -1.73 31.63
C GLY A 402 4.68 -2.73 31.28
N PRO A 403 5.69 -2.85 32.18
CA PRO A 403 6.90 -3.64 31.92
C PRO A 403 6.67 -5.16 31.89
N ASP A 404 5.52 -5.63 32.35
CA ASP A 404 5.14 -7.04 32.29
C ASP A 404 4.45 -7.43 30.98
N TRP A 405 4.13 -6.44 30.15
CA TRP A 405 3.45 -6.62 28.87
C TRP A 405 4.37 -6.45 27.68
N VAL A 406 5.27 -5.47 27.72
CA VAL A 406 6.08 -5.12 26.55
C VAL A 406 7.53 -4.84 26.94
N ARG A 407 8.47 -5.12 26.01
CA ARG A 407 9.80 -4.53 25.99
C ARG A 407 9.73 -3.15 25.35
N SER A 408 10.50 -2.23 25.88
CA SER A 408 10.59 -0.87 25.34
C SER A 408 11.87 -0.18 25.79
N GLY A 409 12.30 0.85 25.07
CA GLY A 409 13.40 1.74 25.50
C GLY A 409 13.02 2.72 26.63
N MET A 410 11.81 2.63 27.18
CA MET A 410 11.33 3.50 28.25
C MET A 410 11.89 3.09 29.62
N ALA A 411 11.98 4.08 30.53
CA ALA A 411 12.44 3.80 31.90
C ALA A 411 11.50 2.81 32.62
N GLY A 412 12.07 1.81 33.28
CA GLY A 412 11.32 0.80 34.02
C GLY A 412 10.86 -0.40 33.20
N TYR A 413 11.06 -0.38 31.88
CA TYR A 413 10.76 -1.51 31.00
C TYR A 413 12.01 -2.38 30.77
N THR A 414 11.80 -3.63 30.40
CA THR A 414 12.86 -4.48 29.86
C THR A 414 13.33 -3.90 28.53
N ALA A 415 14.65 -3.71 28.40
CA ALA A 415 15.23 -3.20 27.16
C ALA A 415 15.09 -4.22 26.02
N PRO A 416 14.91 -3.76 24.78
CA PRO A 416 14.90 -4.66 23.61
C PRO A 416 16.23 -5.37 23.44
N GLY A 417 16.17 -6.60 22.93
CA GLY A 417 17.36 -7.38 22.53
C GLY A 417 17.82 -7.06 21.11
N GLY A 418 18.75 -7.89 20.62
CA GLY A 418 19.34 -7.73 19.29
C GLY A 418 19.04 -8.88 18.31
N ASP A 419 18.23 -9.84 18.71
CA ASP A 419 17.79 -10.96 17.88
C ASP A 419 16.37 -10.72 17.34
N ASP A 420 15.91 -11.59 16.43
CA ASP A 420 14.62 -11.45 15.77
C ASP A 420 13.42 -11.51 16.75
N ILE A 421 13.54 -12.20 17.88
CA ILE A 421 12.44 -12.39 18.85
C ILE A 421 12.34 -11.25 19.85
N THR A 422 13.46 -10.67 20.27
CA THR A 422 13.47 -9.70 21.37
C THR A 422 13.69 -8.25 20.94
N MET A 423 13.84 -8.02 19.64
CA MET A 423 14.05 -6.68 19.09
C MET A 423 12.74 -5.86 19.03
N ASN A 424 12.85 -4.57 19.29
CA ASN A 424 11.75 -3.63 18.95
C ASN A 424 11.75 -3.34 17.45
N LEU A 425 10.95 -4.06 16.69
CA LEU A 425 10.82 -3.87 15.24
C LEU A 425 10.42 -2.43 14.94
N ALA A 426 11.24 -1.70 14.18
CA ALA A 426 11.05 -0.27 13.89
C ALA A 426 10.86 0.62 15.15
N GLY A 427 11.27 0.17 16.32
CA GLY A 427 11.08 0.89 17.59
C GLY A 427 9.71 0.72 18.24
N LEU A 428 8.87 -0.17 17.71
CA LEU A 428 7.57 -0.49 18.30
C LEU A 428 7.76 -1.29 19.62
N PRO A 429 6.92 -1.06 20.65
CA PRO A 429 6.98 -1.84 21.87
C PRO A 429 6.63 -3.31 21.60
N ASP A 430 7.57 -4.19 21.93
CA ASP A 430 7.52 -5.63 21.68
C ASP A 430 6.78 -6.37 22.80
N LEU A 431 5.74 -7.15 22.45
CA LEU A 431 4.91 -7.90 23.39
C LEU A 431 5.69 -9.11 23.96
N LEU A 432 5.63 -9.30 25.28
CA LEU A 432 6.31 -10.39 26.00
C LEU A 432 5.56 -11.74 25.82
N THR A 433 5.45 -12.21 24.59
CA THR A 433 4.71 -13.42 24.25
C THR A 433 5.33 -14.69 24.83
N GLU A 434 6.64 -14.70 25.07
CA GLU A 434 7.39 -15.78 25.69
C GLU A 434 7.23 -15.83 27.22
N SER A 435 6.69 -14.77 27.82
CA SER A 435 6.60 -14.67 29.27
C SER A 435 5.57 -15.65 29.85
N THR A 436 6.02 -16.46 30.81
CA THR A 436 5.14 -17.35 31.61
C THR A 436 4.55 -16.66 32.83
N LYS A 437 4.83 -15.36 33.03
CA LYS A 437 4.29 -14.57 34.13
C LYS A 437 2.80 -14.35 33.95
N HIS A 438 2.04 -14.63 35.01
CA HIS A 438 0.62 -14.24 35.04
C HIS A 438 0.51 -12.73 35.21
N VAL A 439 -0.32 -12.09 34.38
CA VAL A 439 -0.51 -10.63 34.34
C VAL A 439 -1.99 -10.28 34.41
N GLY A 440 -2.29 -9.10 34.96
CA GLY A 440 -3.60 -8.50 34.76
C GLY A 440 -3.65 -7.74 33.43
N LEU A 441 -4.73 -7.05 33.15
CA LEU A 441 -4.82 -6.16 31.99
C LEU A 441 -3.72 -5.09 32.01
N PRO A 442 -3.20 -4.65 30.87
CA PRO A 442 -2.26 -3.54 30.82
C PRO A 442 -2.92 -2.26 31.37
N PRO A 443 -2.16 -1.39 32.06
CA PRO A 443 -2.71 -0.18 32.67
C PRO A 443 -3.54 0.68 31.73
N ILE A 444 -3.12 0.83 30.48
CA ILE A 444 -3.85 1.62 29.48
C ILE A 444 -5.26 1.07 29.22
N LEU A 445 -5.43 -0.24 29.14
CA LEU A 445 -6.73 -0.85 28.95
C LEU A 445 -7.58 -0.80 30.23
N LYS A 446 -6.97 -0.87 31.43
CA LYS A 446 -7.69 -0.63 32.69
C LYS A 446 -8.26 0.78 32.77
N ASN A 447 -7.57 1.77 32.18
CA ASN A 447 -7.97 3.16 32.19
C ASN A 447 -8.91 3.52 31.01
N LYS A 448 -8.96 2.71 29.96
CA LYS A 448 -9.80 2.90 28.79
C LYS A 448 -11.24 2.45 29.07
N LYS A 449 -12.19 3.40 29.11
CA LYS A 449 -13.56 3.19 29.57
C LYS A 449 -14.41 2.31 28.64
N ASP A 450 -14.08 2.29 27.36
CA ASP A 450 -14.86 1.61 26.31
C ASP A 450 -14.19 0.33 25.80
N THR A 451 -13.08 -0.11 26.42
CA THR A 451 -12.46 -1.40 26.13
C THR A 451 -13.41 -2.56 26.43
N LYS A 452 -13.31 -3.63 25.66
CA LYS A 452 -13.99 -4.90 25.94
C LYS A 452 -13.04 -5.93 26.61
N ALA A 453 -11.79 -5.52 26.88
CA ALA A 453 -10.85 -6.38 27.57
C ALA A 453 -11.34 -6.69 28.97
N VAL A 454 -11.33 -7.97 29.34
CA VAL A 454 -11.74 -8.46 30.67
C VAL A 454 -10.54 -9.07 31.36
N GLU A 455 -10.28 -8.65 32.61
CA GLU A 455 -9.20 -9.24 33.41
C GLU A 455 -9.49 -10.71 33.70
N ARG A 456 -8.47 -11.55 33.49
CA ARG A 456 -8.51 -13.00 33.70
C ARG A 456 -7.46 -13.42 34.72
N GLU A 457 -7.86 -14.20 35.70
CA GLU A 457 -6.93 -14.78 36.66
C GLU A 457 -6.09 -15.88 35.99
N GLY A 458 -4.77 -15.84 36.23
CA GLY A 458 -3.85 -16.86 35.73
C GLY A 458 -3.44 -16.72 34.26
N TYR A 459 -3.82 -15.64 33.58
CA TYR A 459 -3.45 -15.40 32.19
C TYR A 459 -2.05 -14.82 32.07
N THR A 460 -1.33 -15.28 31.05
CA THR A 460 -0.11 -14.66 30.54
C THR A 460 -0.45 -13.63 29.43
N VAL A 461 0.53 -12.87 28.96
CA VAL A 461 0.38 -11.99 27.80
C VAL A 461 -0.16 -12.75 26.61
N LEU A 462 0.41 -13.92 26.32
CA LEU A 462 -0.02 -14.78 25.21
C LEU A 462 -1.47 -15.24 25.36
N ASP A 463 -1.92 -15.60 26.57
CA ASP A 463 -3.30 -16.05 26.79
C ASP A 463 -4.31 -14.96 26.44
N TYR A 464 -4.03 -13.70 26.79
CA TYR A 464 -4.87 -12.56 26.42
C TYR A 464 -4.86 -12.34 24.90
N LEU A 465 -3.71 -12.36 24.25
CA LEU A 465 -3.63 -12.16 22.80
C LEU A 465 -4.40 -13.25 22.04
N VAL A 466 -4.27 -14.51 22.45
CA VAL A 466 -5.01 -15.62 21.86
C VAL A 466 -6.51 -15.42 22.07
N GLU A 467 -6.98 -15.09 23.29
CA GLU A 467 -8.40 -14.83 23.56
C GLU A 467 -8.91 -13.67 22.70
N TRP A 468 -8.19 -12.53 22.66
CA TRP A 468 -8.63 -11.34 21.94
C TRP A 468 -8.74 -11.57 20.44
N HIS A 469 -7.76 -12.23 19.83
CA HIS A 469 -7.80 -12.53 18.39
C HIS A 469 -8.86 -13.59 18.04
N THR A 470 -9.00 -14.64 18.85
CA THR A 470 -9.96 -15.70 18.56
C THR A 470 -11.41 -15.32 18.86
N ASN A 471 -11.65 -14.29 19.67
CA ASN A 471 -13.00 -13.73 19.84
C ASN A 471 -13.56 -13.19 18.52
N TRP A 472 -12.73 -12.56 17.66
CA TRP A 472 -13.17 -12.15 16.32
C TRP A 472 -13.60 -13.33 15.45
N VAL A 473 -12.93 -14.46 15.57
CA VAL A 473 -13.31 -15.71 14.89
C VAL A 473 -14.62 -16.25 15.45
N ARG A 474 -14.72 -16.34 16.77
CA ARG A 474 -15.89 -16.91 17.49
C ARG A 474 -17.16 -16.10 17.27
N ASP A 475 -17.05 -14.78 17.18
CA ASP A 475 -18.18 -13.87 17.09
C ASP A 475 -18.64 -13.65 15.63
N TYR A 476 -17.72 -13.65 14.66
CA TYR A 476 -18.02 -13.28 13.27
C TYR A 476 -17.78 -14.39 12.25
N GLY A 477 -17.14 -15.50 12.61
CA GLY A 477 -16.89 -16.61 11.68
C GLY A 477 -15.84 -16.33 10.63
N ILE A 478 -14.80 -15.58 10.98
CA ILE A 478 -13.65 -15.32 10.10
C ILE A 478 -12.97 -16.65 9.77
N ASP A 479 -12.62 -16.87 8.49
CA ASP A 479 -12.14 -18.15 7.98
C ASP A 479 -10.63 -18.35 8.17
N GLY A 480 -9.90 -17.28 8.43
CA GLY A 480 -8.46 -17.39 8.64
C GLY A 480 -7.78 -16.11 9.09
N PHE A 481 -6.49 -16.25 9.39
CA PHE A 481 -5.60 -15.14 9.68
C PHE A 481 -4.46 -15.04 8.68
N ARG A 482 -4.07 -13.80 8.37
CA ARG A 482 -2.71 -13.52 7.94
C ARG A 482 -1.93 -13.09 9.17
N ALA A 483 -0.90 -13.84 9.52
CA ALA A 483 -0.03 -13.55 10.65
C ALA A 483 1.10 -12.60 10.24
N ASP A 484 1.14 -11.45 10.87
CA ASP A 484 2.17 -10.43 10.66
C ASP A 484 3.46 -10.83 11.36
N THR A 485 4.62 -10.47 10.77
CA THR A 485 5.94 -10.56 11.40
C THR A 485 6.26 -11.90 12.09
N VAL A 486 5.89 -13.02 11.44
CA VAL A 486 5.94 -14.38 12.04
C VAL A 486 7.31 -14.73 12.62
N LYS A 487 8.40 -14.33 11.99
CA LYS A 487 9.77 -14.63 12.48
C LYS A 487 10.17 -13.89 13.76
N HIS A 488 9.39 -12.87 14.13
CA HIS A 488 9.65 -12.06 15.33
C HIS A 488 8.88 -12.54 16.57
N VAL A 489 8.18 -13.68 16.46
CA VAL A 489 7.40 -14.30 17.53
C VAL A 489 7.78 -15.76 17.63
N GLU A 490 7.78 -16.31 18.84
CA GLU A 490 8.12 -17.71 19.08
C GLU A 490 7.17 -18.64 18.30
N PRO A 491 7.69 -19.72 17.67
CA PRO A 491 6.88 -20.61 16.87
C PRO A 491 5.67 -21.21 17.60
N GLU A 492 5.82 -21.51 18.90
CA GLU A 492 4.78 -22.11 19.75
C GLU A 492 3.56 -21.19 19.93
N VAL A 493 3.77 -19.89 19.84
CA VAL A 493 2.69 -18.86 19.89
C VAL A 493 1.74 -19.07 18.72
N TRP A 494 2.29 -19.28 17.53
CA TRP A 494 1.49 -19.48 16.32
C TRP A 494 0.71 -20.79 16.36
N ALA A 495 1.32 -21.87 16.85
CA ALA A 495 0.62 -23.14 17.04
C ALA A 495 -0.58 -22.97 17.99
N LYS A 496 -0.37 -22.32 19.14
CA LYS A 496 -1.44 -22.07 20.11
C LYS A 496 -2.56 -21.19 19.56
N LEU A 497 -2.21 -20.13 18.80
CA LEU A 497 -3.19 -19.26 18.16
C LEU A 497 -4.00 -20.02 17.11
N LYS A 498 -3.33 -20.84 16.28
CA LYS A 498 -3.97 -21.67 15.25
C LYS A 498 -4.97 -22.65 15.83
N ASP A 499 -4.59 -23.37 16.88
CA ASP A 499 -5.46 -24.35 17.54
C ASP A 499 -6.71 -23.66 18.11
N ALA A 500 -6.51 -22.57 18.87
CA ALA A 500 -7.61 -21.82 19.46
C ALA A 500 -8.55 -21.18 18.41
N ALA A 501 -7.99 -20.69 17.29
CA ALA A 501 -8.78 -20.14 16.20
C ALA A 501 -9.56 -21.24 15.44
N THR A 502 -8.99 -22.43 15.29
CA THR A 502 -9.66 -23.58 14.69
C THR A 502 -10.87 -23.99 15.53
N ASP A 503 -10.71 -24.08 16.85
CA ASP A 503 -11.79 -24.37 17.78
C ASP A 503 -12.87 -23.27 17.76
N ALA A 504 -12.47 -22.01 17.73
CA ALA A 504 -13.39 -20.88 17.66
C ALA A 504 -14.24 -20.87 16.38
N LEU A 505 -13.64 -21.18 15.22
CA LEU A 505 -14.37 -21.29 13.96
C LEU A 505 -15.33 -22.49 13.95
N ALA A 506 -14.89 -23.63 14.46
CA ALA A 506 -15.75 -24.81 14.61
C ALA A 506 -16.95 -24.54 15.51
N GLU A 507 -16.73 -23.83 16.62
CA GLU A 507 -17.80 -23.37 17.51
C GLU A 507 -18.77 -22.44 16.79
N TRP A 508 -18.26 -21.43 16.04
CA TRP A 508 -19.10 -20.51 15.28
C TRP A 508 -19.92 -21.24 14.21
N LYS A 509 -19.32 -22.14 13.42
CA LYS A 509 -20.02 -22.93 12.39
C LYS A 509 -21.13 -23.80 13.01
N SER A 510 -20.89 -24.37 14.18
CA SER A 510 -21.90 -25.19 14.88
C SER A 510 -23.10 -24.38 15.33
N LYS A 511 -22.90 -23.08 15.68
CA LYS A 511 -23.95 -22.16 16.12
C LYS A 511 -24.66 -21.46 14.96
N ASN A 512 -23.98 -21.35 13.80
CA ASN A 512 -24.45 -20.60 12.62
C ASN A 512 -24.38 -21.46 11.33
N PRO A 513 -24.97 -22.66 11.31
CA PRO A 513 -24.84 -23.57 10.17
C PRO A 513 -25.37 -22.99 8.86
N GLU A 514 -26.33 -22.05 8.93
CA GLU A 514 -26.92 -21.38 7.78
C GLU A 514 -26.02 -20.26 7.20
N LYS A 515 -25.04 -19.81 7.95
CA LYS A 515 -24.05 -18.78 7.52
C LYS A 515 -22.71 -19.40 7.14
N ALA A 516 -22.45 -20.62 7.58
CA ALA A 516 -21.20 -21.33 7.28
C ALA A 516 -21.08 -21.55 5.78
N ILE A 517 -19.99 -21.06 5.19
CA ILE A 517 -19.75 -21.14 3.74
C ILE A 517 -19.34 -22.54 3.29
N ASP A 518 -18.65 -23.29 4.16
CA ASP A 518 -18.17 -24.66 3.95
C ASP A 518 -17.78 -25.32 5.29
N ASP A 519 -17.22 -26.52 5.23
CA ASP A 519 -16.72 -27.28 6.37
C ASP A 519 -15.18 -27.17 6.57
N LYS A 520 -14.51 -26.29 5.82
CA LYS A 520 -13.06 -26.19 5.88
C LYS A 520 -12.60 -25.69 7.25
N PRO A 521 -11.46 -26.21 7.75
CA PRO A 521 -10.88 -25.72 9.00
C PRO A 521 -10.37 -24.28 8.83
N PHE A 522 -10.12 -23.65 9.96
CA PHE A 522 -9.48 -22.34 10.01
C PHE A 522 -8.13 -22.37 9.29
N TRP A 523 -7.84 -21.34 8.48
CA TRP A 523 -6.60 -21.28 7.67
C TRP A 523 -5.70 -20.14 8.15
N MET A 524 -4.39 -20.38 8.22
CA MET A 524 -3.44 -19.38 8.65
C MET A 524 -2.27 -19.28 7.68
N VAL A 525 -2.06 -18.06 7.14
CA VAL A 525 -0.92 -17.74 6.28
C VAL A 525 0.03 -16.78 7.00
N GLY A 526 1.32 -17.09 7.00
CA GLY A 526 2.33 -16.31 7.70
C GLY A 526 3.16 -15.42 6.79
N GLU A 527 3.49 -14.21 7.31
CA GLU A 527 4.54 -13.41 6.75
C GLU A 527 5.87 -13.71 7.44
N VAL A 528 6.74 -14.39 6.72
CA VAL A 528 8.15 -14.55 7.10
C VAL A 528 8.98 -13.75 6.10
N TRP A 529 9.49 -12.60 6.51
CA TRP A 529 10.15 -11.65 5.61
C TRP A 529 11.29 -12.30 4.81
N HIS A 530 11.23 -12.20 3.47
CA HIS A 530 12.11 -12.83 2.49
C HIS A 530 12.01 -14.37 2.38
N HIS A 531 10.99 -15.00 2.94
CA HIS A 531 10.78 -16.44 2.76
C HIS A 531 10.47 -16.77 1.28
N GLY A 532 11.06 -17.86 0.81
CA GLY A 532 10.86 -18.38 -0.56
C GLY A 532 9.87 -19.55 -0.62
N ALA A 533 9.95 -20.30 -1.72
CA ALA A 533 9.09 -21.45 -1.97
C ALA A 533 9.70 -22.75 -1.41
N TYR A 534 9.79 -22.87 -0.12
CA TYR A 534 10.26 -24.08 0.57
C TYR A 534 9.53 -24.25 1.90
N ARG A 535 9.48 -25.52 2.39
CA ARG A 535 8.90 -25.87 3.69
C ARG A 535 9.95 -25.73 4.78
N ASP A 536 9.58 -25.18 5.92
CA ASP A 536 10.37 -25.11 7.12
C ASP A 536 9.54 -25.36 8.39
N PHE A 537 10.09 -25.09 9.56
CA PHE A 537 9.48 -25.37 10.87
C PHE A 537 8.21 -24.53 11.16
N TYR A 538 7.95 -23.43 10.44
CA TYR A 538 6.74 -22.66 10.65
C TYR A 538 5.47 -23.44 10.26
N PHE A 539 5.58 -24.32 9.26
CA PHE A 539 4.48 -25.23 8.89
C PHE A 539 4.18 -26.25 10.00
N ASP A 540 5.17 -26.65 10.80
CA ASP A 540 4.98 -27.52 11.96
C ASP A 540 4.41 -26.76 13.18
N ASN A 541 4.31 -25.43 13.09
CA ASN A 541 3.88 -24.54 14.15
C ASN A 541 2.65 -23.70 13.73
N GLY A 542 1.71 -24.27 13.00
CA GLY A 542 0.40 -23.73 12.77
C GLY A 542 0.21 -22.96 11.46
N MET A 543 1.26 -22.75 10.66
CA MET A 543 1.10 -22.12 9.35
C MET A 543 0.64 -23.16 8.31
N ASP A 544 -0.48 -22.88 7.63
CA ASP A 544 -0.94 -23.67 6.48
C ASP A 544 -0.25 -23.22 5.20
N SER A 545 0.21 -21.97 5.15
CA SER A 545 0.87 -21.35 4.02
C SER A 545 1.82 -20.23 4.47
N LEU A 546 2.80 -19.91 3.63
CA LEU A 546 3.66 -18.75 3.80
C LEU A 546 3.63 -17.85 2.56
N ILE A 547 3.76 -16.52 2.78
CA ILE A 547 3.87 -15.54 1.70
C ILE A 547 5.19 -15.79 0.94
N ASN A 548 5.10 -15.99 -0.37
CA ASN A 548 6.22 -16.30 -1.24
C ASN A 548 6.87 -15.02 -1.78
N PHE A 549 7.94 -14.55 -1.12
CA PHE A 549 8.70 -13.38 -1.55
C PHE A 549 9.61 -13.65 -2.77
N GLU A 550 9.95 -14.90 -3.06
CA GLU A 550 10.86 -15.25 -4.14
C GLU A 550 10.33 -14.80 -5.51
N TYR A 551 9.07 -15.10 -5.82
CA TYR A 551 8.48 -14.74 -7.10
C TYR A 551 8.39 -13.23 -7.32
N ALA A 552 7.96 -12.47 -6.32
CA ALA A 552 7.86 -11.02 -6.38
C ALA A 552 9.22 -10.33 -6.36
N GLY A 553 10.17 -10.87 -5.61
CA GLY A 553 11.52 -10.30 -5.43
C GLY A 553 12.43 -10.50 -6.63
N ASP A 554 12.25 -11.60 -7.37
CA ASP A 554 13.10 -11.98 -8.50
C ASP A 554 12.59 -11.39 -9.83
N SER A 555 13.43 -11.47 -10.83
CA SER A 555 13.08 -11.21 -12.24
C SER A 555 12.06 -12.23 -12.82
N ALA A 556 11.71 -13.27 -12.08
CA ALA A 556 10.79 -14.32 -12.48
C ALA A 556 9.41 -13.79 -12.84
N ALA A 557 8.78 -13.00 -11.96
CA ALA A 557 7.50 -12.37 -12.24
C ALA A 557 7.53 -11.53 -13.53
N LEU A 558 8.60 -10.77 -13.74
CA LEU A 558 8.75 -9.96 -14.94
C LEU A 558 8.91 -10.81 -16.21
N LYS A 559 9.77 -11.83 -16.18
CA LYS A 559 9.98 -12.72 -17.34
C LYS A 559 8.71 -13.49 -17.68
N GLY A 560 8.05 -14.06 -16.67
CA GLY A 560 6.80 -14.77 -16.84
C GLY A 560 5.67 -13.90 -17.39
N SER A 561 5.64 -12.61 -16.99
CA SER A 561 4.66 -11.64 -17.51
C SER A 561 4.90 -11.28 -18.98
N GLN A 562 6.15 -11.28 -19.42
CA GLN A 562 6.49 -11.08 -20.83
C GLN A 562 6.30 -12.34 -21.67
N CYS A 563 6.48 -13.52 -21.07
CA CYS A 563 6.40 -14.78 -21.75
C CYS A 563 6.00 -15.89 -20.78
N LEU A 564 4.78 -16.39 -20.90
CA LEU A 564 4.24 -17.39 -19.96
C LEU A 564 5.12 -18.64 -19.85
N ALA A 565 5.76 -19.05 -20.94
CA ALA A 565 6.67 -20.20 -20.97
C ALA A 565 7.90 -20.06 -20.03
N GLN A 566 8.26 -18.85 -19.66
CA GLN A 566 9.36 -18.61 -18.71
C GLN A 566 9.02 -19.05 -17.28
N ASN A 567 7.74 -19.29 -16.97
CA ASN A 567 7.31 -19.79 -15.67
C ASN A 567 7.32 -21.30 -15.55
N GLU A 568 7.57 -22.05 -16.63
CA GLU A 568 7.46 -23.54 -16.64
C GLU A 568 8.21 -24.19 -15.48
N LYS A 569 9.45 -23.78 -15.23
CA LYS A 569 10.26 -24.35 -14.15
C LYS A 569 9.61 -24.13 -12.78
N MET A 570 9.06 -22.94 -12.52
CA MET A 570 8.39 -22.64 -11.26
C MET A 570 7.04 -23.35 -11.16
N TYR A 571 6.26 -23.38 -12.24
CA TYR A 571 5.00 -24.11 -12.27
C TYR A 571 5.20 -25.59 -11.95
N ALA A 572 6.19 -26.22 -12.57
CA ALA A 572 6.48 -27.63 -12.33
C ALA A 572 7.00 -27.89 -10.90
N SER A 573 7.91 -27.02 -10.40
CA SER A 573 8.47 -27.16 -9.05
C SER A 573 7.40 -26.98 -7.98
N TYR A 574 6.66 -25.87 -8.01
CA TYR A 574 5.66 -25.57 -6.99
C TYR A 574 4.52 -26.60 -6.99
N ALA A 575 4.04 -27.01 -8.18
CA ALA A 575 3.03 -28.05 -8.25
C ALA A 575 3.52 -29.39 -7.66
N LYS A 576 4.78 -29.74 -7.93
CA LYS A 576 5.39 -30.97 -7.37
C LYS A 576 5.46 -30.91 -5.85
N ASP A 577 5.96 -29.78 -5.31
CA ASP A 577 6.16 -29.63 -3.86
C ASP A 577 4.82 -29.66 -3.12
N ILE A 578 3.80 -28.92 -3.61
CA ILE A 578 2.44 -28.90 -3.05
C ILE A 578 1.77 -30.28 -3.13
N ASN A 579 1.93 -31.02 -4.24
CA ASN A 579 1.31 -32.35 -4.35
C ASN A 579 2.08 -33.43 -3.59
N SER A 580 3.35 -33.22 -3.24
CA SER A 580 4.14 -34.15 -2.45
C SER A 580 3.94 -34.05 -0.95
N ASP A 581 3.49 -32.88 -0.47
CA ASP A 581 3.26 -32.62 0.95
C ASP A 581 1.94 -31.85 1.16
N PRO A 582 0.89 -32.53 1.67
CA PRO A 582 -0.42 -31.90 1.89
C PRO A 582 -0.42 -30.84 3.00
N THR A 583 0.67 -30.70 3.74
CA THR A 583 0.84 -29.66 4.77
C THR A 583 1.62 -28.44 4.27
N PHE A 584 1.99 -28.41 3.00
CA PHE A 584 2.76 -27.35 2.39
C PHE A 584 1.93 -26.57 1.35
N ASN A 585 1.85 -25.26 1.50
CA ASN A 585 1.25 -24.38 0.51
C ASN A 585 1.99 -23.04 0.47
N LEU A 586 1.79 -22.29 -0.60
CA LEU A 586 2.39 -20.98 -0.85
C LEU A 586 1.30 -19.95 -1.10
N LEU A 587 1.55 -18.71 -0.72
CA LEU A 587 0.77 -17.56 -1.15
C LEU A 587 1.65 -16.66 -2.03
N THR A 588 1.58 -16.89 -3.35
CA THR A 588 2.43 -16.19 -4.33
C THR A 588 1.81 -14.84 -4.74
N TYR A 589 2.62 -13.80 -4.87
CA TYR A 589 2.18 -12.46 -5.21
C TYR A 589 3.14 -11.72 -6.15
N ILE A 590 2.71 -10.61 -6.71
CA ILE A 590 3.53 -9.69 -7.53
C ILE A 590 3.62 -8.27 -6.94
N SER A 591 2.65 -7.88 -6.15
CA SER A 591 2.57 -6.58 -5.47
C SER A 591 2.16 -6.75 -4.02
N SER A 592 2.68 -5.89 -3.13
CA SER A 592 2.22 -5.80 -1.75
C SER A 592 2.36 -4.38 -1.21
N HIS A 593 1.82 -4.16 -0.01
CA HIS A 593 1.87 -2.89 0.68
C HIS A 593 3.27 -2.53 1.23
N ASP A 594 4.18 -3.52 1.33
CA ASP A 594 5.53 -3.37 1.89
C ASP A 594 6.65 -3.54 0.88
N THR A 595 6.38 -4.04 -0.33
CA THR A 595 7.43 -4.29 -1.30
C THR A 595 7.35 -3.35 -2.50
N LYS A 596 6.42 -3.57 -3.41
CA LYS A 596 6.27 -2.78 -4.63
C LYS A 596 4.88 -2.95 -5.23
N LEU A 597 4.52 -2.07 -6.16
CA LEU A 597 3.47 -2.30 -7.14
C LEU A 597 4.13 -2.72 -8.45
N PHE A 598 3.77 -3.87 -8.99
CA PHE A 598 4.35 -4.40 -10.23
C PHE A 598 4.16 -3.41 -11.39
N TYR A 599 2.94 -2.92 -11.57
CA TYR A 599 2.61 -1.92 -12.60
C TYR A 599 3.52 -0.69 -12.55
N SER A 600 3.79 -0.17 -11.36
CA SER A 600 4.55 1.08 -11.18
C SER A 600 6.00 1.04 -11.66
N ASN A 601 6.55 -0.15 -11.89
CA ASN A 601 7.91 -0.29 -12.38
C ASN A 601 8.02 0.03 -13.89
N TYR A 602 6.97 -0.25 -14.65
CA TYR A 602 6.99 -0.18 -16.13
C TYR A 602 5.85 0.64 -16.70
N GLU A 603 4.75 0.84 -15.98
CA GLU A 603 3.53 1.54 -16.42
C GLU A 603 3.02 1.03 -17.78
N ASP A 604 3.03 -0.29 -17.94
CA ASP A 604 2.73 -1.01 -19.16
C ASP A 604 1.53 -1.94 -18.93
N LEU A 605 0.36 -1.62 -19.51
CA LEU A 605 -0.86 -2.38 -19.32
C LEU A 605 -0.81 -3.79 -19.97
N PRO A 606 -0.27 -3.97 -21.19
CA PRO A 606 -0.02 -5.31 -21.73
C PRO A 606 0.85 -6.18 -20.83
N LEU A 607 1.92 -5.62 -20.28
CA LEU A 607 2.77 -6.34 -19.32
C LEU A 607 1.99 -6.71 -18.05
N GLN A 608 1.12 -5.81 -17.57
CA GLN A 608 0.26 -6.07 -16.41
C GLN A 608 -0.79 -7.16 -16.70
N ALA A 609 -1.29 -7.26 -17.93
CA ALA A 609 -2.17 -8.36 -18.33
C ALA A 609 -1.41 -9.70 -18.29
N GLY A 610 -0.19 -9.75 -18.86
CA GLY A 610 0.67 -10.91 -18.77
C GLY A 610 1.01 -11.30 -17.33
N ALA A 611 1.20 -10.31 -16.44
CA ALA A 611 1.42 -10.55 -15.01
C ALA A 611 0.23 -11.23 -14.35
N GLY A 612 -0.99 -10.80 -14.69
CA GLY A 612 -2.22 -11.47 -14.23
C GLY A 612 -2.31 -12.92 -14.66
N THR A 613 -2.07 -13.18 -15.94
CA THR A 613 -2.05 -14.56 -16.46
C THR A 613 -1.00 -15.39 -15.72
N ALA A 614 0.23 -14.88 -15.61
CA ALA A 614 1.34 -15.62 -14.99
C ALA A 614 1.07 -15.92 -13.51
N LEU A 615 0.54 -14.96 -12.75
CA LEU A 615 0.21 -15.12 -11.33
C LEU A 615 -0.97 -16.09 -11.13
N LEU A 616 -2.07 -15.86 -11.87
CA LEU A 616 -3.29 -16.67 -11.70
C LEU A 616 -3.13 -18.12 -12.17
N MET A 617 -2.09 -18.42 -12.92
CA MET A 617 -1.71 -19.80 -13.27
C MET A 617 -0.69 -20.43 -12.30
N MET A 618 -0.30 -19.76 -11.20
CA MET A 618 0.61 -20.33 -10.20
C MET A 618 -0.06 -21.48 -9.44
N PRO A 619 0.70 -22.58 -9.15
CA PRO A 619 0.30 -23.56 -8.14
C PRO A 619 0.29 -22.94 -6.73
N GLY A 620 -0.52 -23.51 -5.86
CA GLY A 620 -0.75 -22.97 -4.51
C GLY A 620 -1.73 -21.79 -4.51
N GLY A 621 -1.85 -21.12 -3.39
CA GLY A 621 -2.58 -19.88 -3.24
C GLY A 621 -1.90 -18.71 -3.97
N VAL A 622 -2.69 -17.75 -4.41
CA VAL A 622 -2.20 -16.51 -5.02
C VAL A 622 -2.83 -15.32 -4.32
N GLN A 623 -2.06 -14.22 -4.22
CA GLN A 623 -2.50 -12.94 -3.68
C GLN A 623 -2.52 -11.89 -4.78
N LEU A 624 -3.67 -11.25 -4.95
CA LEU A 624 -3.81 -9.99 -5.68
C LEU A 624 -3.85 -8.83 -4.68
N TYR A 625 -2.92 -7.93 -4.78
CA TYR A 625 -2.99 -6.68 -4.03
C TYR A 625 -3.92 -5.71 -4.77
N TYR A 626 -4.89 -5.12 -4.04
CA TYR A 626 -5.93 -4.29 -4.65
C TYR A 626 -5.37 -3.32 -5.70
N GLY A 627 -5.97 -3.34 -6.88
CA GLY A 627 -5.57 -2.53 -8.03
C GLY A 627 -4.48 -3.13 -8.92
N ASP A 628 -3.97 -4.34 -8.66
CA ASP A 628 -3.12 -5.06 -9.62
C ASP A 628 -3.90 -5.31 -10.93
N GLU A 629 -5.16 -5.69 -10.82
CA GLU A 629 -6.06 -5.97 -11.93
C GLU A 629 -6.38 -4.74 -12.79
N SER A 630 -6.16 -3.54 -12.27
CA SER A 630 -6.42 -2.28 -12.97
C SER A 630 -5.16 -1.50 -13.32
N GLY A 631 -3.98 -2.02 -12.97
CA GLY A 631 -2.72 -1.29 -13.11
C GLY A 631 -2.73 -0.02 -12.27
N ARG A 632 -3.05 -0.11 -10.98
CA ARG A 632 -3.12 1.02 -10.06
C ARG A 632 -1.78 1.75 -9.99
N PRO A 633 -1.76 3.08 -10.21
CA PRO A 633 -0.53 3.84 -10.11
C PRO A 633 -0.05 3.94 -8.65
N ARG A 634 1.24 4.09 -8.47
CA ARG A 634 1.81 4.36 -7.16
C ARG A 634 1.34 5.70 -6.61
N GLY A 635 1.32 5.80 -5.29
CA GLY A 635 1.06 7.03 -4.57
C GLY A 635 2.18 8.06 -4.71
N PRO A 636 2.01 9.22 -4.08
CA PRO A 636 3.05 10.24 -4.01
C PRO A 636 4.34 9.66 -3.43
N GLN A 637 5.48 10.08 -3.97
CA GLN A 637 6.78 9.73 -3.39
C GLN A 637 6.99 10.50 -2.09
N SER A 638 7.39 9.78 -1.06
CA SER A 638 7.88 10.33 0.20
C SER A 638 9.22 9.69 0.55
N ASP A 639 9.77 10.08 1.67
CA ASP A 639 10.94 9.43 2.27
C ASP A 639 10.60 8.13 3.03
N ALA A 640 9.30 7.79 3.16
CA ALA A 640 8.89 6.44 3.58
C ALA A 640 8.84 5.51 2.36
N PHE A 641 9.54 4.40 2.42
CA PHE A 641 9.72 3.50 1.27
C PHE A 641 8.42 2.81 0.83
N ASP A 642 7.50 2.59 1.75
CA ASP A 642 6.23 1.89 1.57
C ASP A 642 5.07 2.79 1.11
N SER A 643 5.17 4.10 1.31
CA SER A 643 4.08 5.02 0.97
C SER A 643 3.66 5.00 -0.50
N PRO A 644 4.55 4.81 -1.49
CA PRO A 644 4.14 4.69 -2.88
C PRO A 644 3.29 3.47 -3.18
N THR A 645 3.37 2.40 -2.37
CA THR A 645 2.59 1.16 -2.54
C THR A 645 1.19 1.25 -1.98
N ARG A 646 0.91 2.25 -1.11
CA ARG A 646 -0.33 2.45 -0.36
C ARG A 646 -1.24 3.52 -0.96
N SER A 647 -1.22 3.66 -2.30
CA SER A 647 -2.09 4.58 -3.04
C SER A 647 -3.55 4.15 -3.00
N PHE A 648 -4.45 5.08 -3.32
CA PHE A 648 -5.89 4.79 -3.40
C PHE A 648 -6.21 3.85 -4.56
N MET A 649 -7.28 3.06 -4.40
CA MET A 649 -7.85 2.31 -5.51
C MET A 649 -8.28 3.28 -6.62
N ASN A 650 -7.94 2.97 -7.86
CA ASN A 650 -8.12 3.85 -9.01
C ASN A 650 -9.50 3.67 -9.68
N TRP A 651 -10.58 3.71 -8.89
CA TRP A 651 -11.96 3.52 -9.35
C TRP A 651 -12.35 4.42 -10.51
N GLU A 652 -11.89 5.68 -10.48
CA GLU A 652 -12.20 6.65 -11.54
C GLU A 652 -11.58 6.26 -12.89
N GLN A 653 -10.33 5.77 -12.87
CA GLN A 653 -9.67 5.28 -14.08
C GLN A 653 -10.36 4.04 -14.64
N ILE A 654 -10.73 3.09 -13.78
CA ILE A 654 -11.51 1.91 -14.19
C ILE A 654 -12.82 2.31 -14.84
N ALA A 655 -13.50 3.31 -14.30
CA ALA A 655 -14.79 3.77 -14.85
C ALA A 655 -14.67 4.49 -16.20
N LYS A 656 -13.54 5.16 -16.48
CA LYS A 656 -13.40 6.08 -17.60
C LYS A 656 -12.46 5.63 -18.72
N GLU A 657 -11.47 4.78 -18.42
CA GLU A 657 -10.40 4.40 -19.35
C GLU A 657 -10.65 3.00 -19.94
N ALA A 658 -10.88 2.93 -21.25
CA ALA A 658 -11.22 1.67 -21.94
C ALA A 658 -10.13 0.60 -21.82
N ASP A 659 -8.86 0.99 -21.84
CA ASP A 659 -7.71 0.08 -21.72
C ASP A 659 -7.65 -0.55 -20.32
N ARG A 660 -8.04 0.20 -19.28
CA ARG A 660 -8.13 -0.32 -17.91
C ARG A 660 -9.33 -1.23 -17.73
N GLN A 661 -10.45 -0.92 -18.37
CA GLN A 661 -11.60 -1.82 -18.40
C GLN A 661 -11.24 -3.14 -19.09
N ALA A 662 -10.50 -3.07 -20.21
CA ALA A 662 -10.01 -4.26 -20.91
C ALA A 662 -9.03 -5.08 -20.03
N LEU A 663 -8.14 -4.41 -19.31
CA LEU A 663 -7.23 -5.06 -18.36
C LEU A 663 -8.01 -5.77 -17.26
N VAL A 664 -8.95 -5.08 -16.60
CA VAL A 664 -9.80 -5.68 -15.55
C VAL A 664 -10.55 -6.88 -16.11
N LYS A 665 -11.11 -6.77 -17.32
CA LYS A 665 -11.82 -7.89 -17.96
C LYS A 665 -10.93 -9.09 -18.23
N HIS A 666 -9.68 -8.87 -18.61
CA HIS A 666 -8.70 -9.94 -18.77
C HIS A 666 -8.44 -10.65 -17.43
N TRP A 667 -8.14 -9.91 -16.36
CA TRP A 667 -7.94 -10.47 -15.03
C TRP A 667 -9.18 -11.23 -14.51
N GLN A 668 -10.38 -10.69 -14.74
CA GLN A 668 -11.63 -11.37 -14.40
C GLN A 668 -11.75 -12.72 -15.13
N THR A 669 -11.48 -12.76 -16.43
CA THR A 669 -11.62 -13.99 -17.20
C THR A 669 -10.64 -15.07 -16.73
N VAL A 670 -9.38 -14.70 -16.52
CA VAL A 670 -8.35 -15.64 -16.04
C VAL A 670 -8.61 -16.05 -14.59
N GLY A 671 -9.03 -15.13 -13.74
CA GLY A 671 -9.36 -15.40 -12.33
C GLY A 671 -10.59 -16.30 -12.18
N GLN A 672 -11.64 -16.07 -12.96
CA GLN A 672 -12.82 -16.95 -12.99
C GLN A 672 -12.50 -18.36 -13.46
N PHE A 673 -11.58 -18.52 -14.42
CA PHE A 673 -11.08 -19.84 -14.82
C PHE A 673 -10.36 -20.53 -13.68
N ARG A 674 -9.51 -19.80 -12.94
CA ARG A 674 -8.83 -20.33 -11.75
C ARG A 674 -9.81 -20.72 -10.65
N ASP A 675 -10.79 -19.84 -10.31
CA ASP A 675 -11.80 -20.11 -9.27
C ASP A 675 -12.64 -21.34 -9.61
N ARG A 676 -12.92 -21.54 -10.91
CA ARG A 676 -13.67 -22.69 -11.42
C ARG A 676 -12.91 -24.02 -11.32
N HIS A 677 -11.57 -23.99 -11.40
CA HIS A 677 -10.73 -25.18 -11.56
C HIS A 677 -9.70 -25.32 -10.42
N VAL A 678 -10.01 -26.16 -9.43
CA VAL A 678 -9.08 -26.45 -8.33
C VAL A 678 -7.75 -27.05 -8.84
N ALA A 679 -7.78 -27.67 -10.00
CA ALA A 679 -6.59 -28.22 -10.66
C ALA A 679 -5.52 -27.14 -10.94
N ILE A 680 -5.87 -25.87 -11.07
CA ILE A 680 -4.90 -24.79 -11.33
C ILE A 680 -3.93 -24.62 -10.15
N GLY A 681 -4.43 -24.57 -8.92
CA GLY A 681 -3.61 -24.43 -7.72
C GLY A 681 -3.10 -25.75 -7.16
N ALA A 682 -3.97 -26.78 -7.11
CA ALA A 682 -3.75 -28.03 -6.40
C ALA A 682 -3.42 -29.23 -7.30
N GLY A 683 -3.40 -29.06 -8.62
CA GLY A 683 -3.26 -30.16 -9.58
C GLY A 683 -1.82 -30.57 -9.89
N GLU A 684 -1.64 -31.81 -10.30
CA GLU A 684 -0.39 -32.27 -10.90
C GLU A 684 -0.13 -31.52 -12.21
N HIS A 685 1.09 -31.05 -12.40
CA HIS A 685 1.49 -30.26 -13.56
C HIS A 685 2.26 -31.15 -14.57
N ASN A 686 1.83 -31.10 -15.84
CA ASN A 686 2.51 -31.80 -16.92
C ASN A 686 2.67 -30.85 -18.12
N LYS A 687 3.91 -30.60 -18.51
CA LYS A 687 4.24 -29.88 -19.73
C LYS A 687 3.85 -30.74 -20.95
N ILE A 688 3.13 -30.16 -21.90
CA ILE A 688 2.68 -30.82 -23.13
C ILE A 688 3.61 -30.50 -24.30
N SER A 689 3.93 -29.22 -24.51
CA SER A 689 4.75 -28.79 -25.65
C SER A 689 5.46 -27.45 -25.36
N ASP A 690 6.51 -27.17 -26.16
CA ASP A 690 7.24 -25.91 -26.13
C ASP A 690 6.69 -24.88 -27.14
N GLN A 691 6.15 -25.34 -28.28
CA GLN A 691 5.63 -24.48 -29.36
C GLN A 691 4.38 -25.08 -30.00
N PRO A 692 3.15 -24.54 -29.75
CA PRO A 692 2.87 -23.55 -28.73
C PRO A 692 3.24 -24.06 -27.33
N TYR A 693 3.61 -23.18 -26.40
CA TYR A 693 3.80 -23.61 -25.02
C TYR A 693 2.48 -24.07 -24.43
N ALA A 694 2.45 -25.30 -23.94
CA ALA A 694 1.24 -25.85 -23.35
C ALA A 694 1.55 -26.78 -22.17
N PHE A 695 0.68 -26.72 -21.17
CA PHE A 695 0.70 -27.64 -20.03
C PHE A 695 -0.72 -28.04 -19.63
N SER A 696 -0.83 -29.21 -18.99
CA SER A 696 -2.06 -29.65 -18.34
C SER A 696 -1.91 -29.60 -16.82
N ARG A 697 -3.04 -29.43 -16.14
CA ARG A 697 -3.16 -29.67 -14.70
C ARG A 697 -4.35 -30.55 -14.41
N THR A 698 -4.18 -31.47 -13.46
CA THR A 698 -5.18 -32.47 -13.12
C THR A 698 -5.28 -32.65 -11.60
N LYS A 699 -6.50 -32.56 -11.06
CA LYS A 699 -6.83 -32.93 -9.67
C LYS A 699 -8.12 -33.73 -9.66
N GLY A 700 -7.99 -35.04 -9.51
CA GLY A 700 -9.15 -35.92 -9.64
C GLY A 700 -9.81 -35.83 -11.02
N ASP A 701 -11.10 -35.50 -11.06
CA ASP A 701 -11.86 -35.33 -12.30
C ASP A 701 -11.70 -33.92 -12.92
N ASP A 702 -11.17 -32.96 -12.18
CA ASP A 702 -10.91 -31.61 -12.69
C ASP A 702 -9.63 -31.61 -13.53
N LYS A 703 -9.75 -31.21 -14.79
CA LYS A 703 -8.67 -31.27 -15.78
C LYS A 703 -8.73 -30.05 -16.68
N VAL A 704 -7.58 -29.41 -16.85
CA VAL A 704 -7.43 -28.25 -17.72
C VAL A 704 -6.18 -28.38 -18.59
N VAL A 705 -6.20 -27.68 -19.73
CA VAL A 705 -5.00 -27.43 -20.54
C VAL A 705 -4.89 -25.94 -20.79
N VAL A 706 -3.74 -25.39 -20.45
CA VAL A 706 -3.41 -23.99 -20.73
C VAL A 706 -2.42 -23.93 -21.88
N VAL A 707 -2.74 -23.14 -22.89
CA VAL A 707 -1.92 -22.98 -24.10
C VAL A 707 -1.52 -21.51 -24.24
N PHE A 708 -0.26 -21.27 -24.51
CA PHE A 708 0.24 -19.95 -24.89
C PHE A 708 0.83 -20.03 -26.30
N ALA A 709 0.16 -19.40 -27.23
CA ALA A 709 0.56 -19.39 -28.65
C ALA A 709 1.90 -18.68 -28.88
N GLY A 710 2.19 -17.70 -28.05
CA GLY A 710 3.37 -16.82 -28.16
C GLY A 710 2.99 -15.35 -28.21
N ILE A 711 4.00 -14.50 -28.39
CA ILE A 711 3.81 -13.05 -28.60
C ILE A 711 3.48 -12.83 -30.08
N LYS A 712 2.37 -12.14 -30.35
CA LYS A 712 1.96 -11.78 -31.71
C LYS A 712 3.00 -10.79 -32.28
N GLN A 713 3.58 -11.16 -33.43
CA GLN A 713 4.51 -10.33 -34.20
C GLN A 713 3.77 -9.24 -35.01
#